data_627661eeb3ed5af3db90597c1e7c8bbb
#
_entry.id   627661eeb3ed5af3db90597c1e7c8bbb
#
_cell.length_a   1.000
_cell.length_b   1.000
_cell.length_c   1.000
_cell.angle_alpha   90.00
_cell.angle_beta   90.00
_cell.angle_gamma   90.00
#
_symmetry.space_group_name_H-M   'P 1'
#
loop_
_entity.id
_entity.type
_entity.pdbx_description
1 polymer ?
#
loop_
_entity_poly.entity_id
_entity_poly.type
_entity_poly.pdbx_seq_one_letter_code
_entity_poly.pdbx_strand_id
1 'polypeptide(L)'
;MSHETDPVVRPPRKRLSLSMLVLIALGLGIVVGLFFGEGVGFLAPIGNAYVALLQMTVLPYIVLSIVYGLGRLQPASARRLAGVGALTILVVWAIGLAASLLMPLSYPDWESARFFSRAMVEPPQKLDLLALYIPRNIFASLSEAAVPAVVVFCLLLGVALMRVEKKDTLIEALESLFEAVMQLTGMVVKTAPLGIFALAAAAAGTMRLEEFGAIQVYVWGYLAMAALLSFGIMPMLISVVTGIGFKRVFTATRDALVTGFATGSFLVILPLLSEACTELLAERGVDSEDEMAMVDVVVPTAFNLPSVGMLLTMSFVHFGAWMFDSPLELSQYPVFAGLSVVTAFGGWTIAIPALLDAFRLPAEIFDLYPLVDVITGRFSVVAAALQLVAVTLIVVGALAGLSKIKWSQFFRFAALTMALMLVTVMGLKVAMGSAISQEYVGYRALVQRTPLLEDVAVREADGLPPALSPEQRASDRLDLIRNRGWIRVGYLENRLPFAFRNEVGVVVGLDAELARGLAVDLEVGVEFVRREAQAAADALRQGSVDIAMSGLVMEPNRARFVRFSVPYMDVTAALSVPDHLRHEFSSLSSLQSREQLRIGVFPSVRYRRDLARYLPNAELVTGTNPRPFFQGEVDVDAILLSAEEAAAWTLAFPGYSVAVPFPEWKAPVAAAMDMQPSALHGFVDAWFELAKRDGTVDRYFSYWIMGQDPPSRRVPRWSIISDVLGWGD
;
A
#
# COMPACT_ATOMS: atom_id res chain seq x y z
N MET A 1 80.43 0.00 -2.74
CA MET A 1 79.30 -0.84 -3.14
C MET A 1 78.23 -0.62 -2.14
N SER A 2 77.36 0.35 -2.38
CA SER A 2 76.15 0.67 -1.58
C SER A 2 75.00 0.05 -2.31
N HIS A 3 74.38 -0.95 -1.62
CA HIS A 3 73.09 -1.51 -2.08
C HIS A 3 71.96 -0.54 -1.73
N GLU A 4 71.45 0.19 -2.74
CA GLU A 4 70.13 0.85 -2.69
C GLU A 4 69.08 -0.24 -2.74
N THR A 5 68.32 -0.36 -1.67
CA THR A 5 67.11 -1.20 -1.60
C THR A 5 65.99 -0.38 -2.21
N ASP A 6 65.44 -0.80 -3.38
CA ASP A 6 64.23 -0.29 -3.98
C ASP A 6 63.04 -0.35 -3.01
N PRO A 7 62.22 0.70 -2.91
CA PRO A 7 61.03 0.68 -2.08
C PRO A 7 59.97 -0.29 -2.68
N VAL A 8 59.63 -1.33 -1.91
CA VAL A 8 58.55 -2.25 -2.25
C VAL A 8 57.25 -1.45 -2.38
N VAL A 9 56.82 -1.14 -3.60
CA VAL A 9 55.52 -0.56 -3.92
C VAL A 9 54.47 -1.60 -3.59
N ARG A 10 53.80 -1.47 -2.43
CA ARG A 10 52.66 -2.28 -2.09
C ARG A 10 51.52 -2.00 -3.07
N PRO A 11 50.90 -3.03 -3.72
CA PRO A 11 49.82 -2.81 -4.64
C PRO A 11 48.67 -2.10 -3.93
N PRO A 12 47.98 -1.13 -4.58
CA PRO A 12 46.88 -0.40 -3.97
C PRO A 12 45.78 -1.38 -3.56
N ARG A 13 45.43 -1.35 -2.28
CA ARG A 13 44.29 -2.13 -1.77
C ARG A 13 43.07 -1.79 -2.61
N LYS A 14 42.51 -2.75 -3.35
CA LYS A 14 41.23 -2.60 -4.08
C LYS A 14 40.17 -2.18 -3.10
N ARG A 15 39.75 -0.91 -3.09
CA ARG A 15 38.63 -0.44 -2.32
C ARG A 15 37.39 -1.06 -2.92
N LEU A 16 36.51 -1.64 -2.07
CA LEU A 16 35.22 -2.17 -2.48
C LEU A 16 34.38 -1.02 -3.12
N SER A 17 33.68 -1.32 -4.19
CA SER A 17 32.74 -0.34 -4.79
C SER A 17 31.59 -0.03 -3.81
N LEU A 18 31.01 1.17 -3.91
CA LEU A 18 29.86 1.57 -3.09
C LEU A 18 28.71 0.54 -3.20
N SER A 19 28.45 0.06 -4.43
CA SER A 19 27.44 -0.96 -4.70
C SER A 19 27.70 -2.27 -3.97
N MET A 20 28.94 -2.71 -3.89
CA MET A 20 29.32 -3.91 -3.13
C MET A 20 29.10 -3.68 -1.63
N LEU A 21 29.45 -2.48 -1.12
CA LEU A 21 29.21 -2.12 0.28
C LEU A 21 27.70 -2.12 0.62
N VAL A 22 26.86 -1.62 -0.27
CA VAL A 22 25.40 -1.62 -0.10
C VAL A 22 24.83 -3.05 -0.08
N LEU A 23 25.30 -3.95 -0.98
CA LEU A 23 24.89 -5.35 -0.96
C LEU A 23 25.33 -6.08 0.31
N ILE A 24 26.57 -5.83 0.75
CA ILE A 24 27.07 -6.39 2.01
C ILE A 24 26.27 -5.85 3.20
N ALA A 25 25.96 -4.55 3.20
CA ALA A 25 25.16 -3.90 4.24
C ALA A 25 23.73 -4.47 4.30
N LEU A 26 23.11 -4.69 3.14
CA LEU A 26 21.81 -5.36 3.07
C LEU A 26 21.86 -6.78 3.67
N GLY A 27 22.81 -7.59 3.20
CA GLY A 27 22.98 -8.98 3.71
C GLY A 27 23.25 -9.02 5.21
N LEU A 28 24.18 -8.17 5.69
CA LEU A 28 24.48 -8.06 7.13
C LEU A 28 23.28 -7.54 7.92
N GLY A 29 22.53 -6.56 7.39
CA GLY A 29 21.32 -6.04 8.03
C GLY A 29 20.27 -7.15 8.21
N ILE A 30 19.99 -7.93 7.16
CA ILE A 30 19.06 -9.07 7.24
C ILE A 30 19.55 -10.09 8.28
N VAL A 31 20.83 -10.47 8.26
CA VAL A 31 21.39 -11.44 9.23
C VAL A 31 21.27 -10.91 10.66
N VAL A 32 21.61 -9.65 10.89
CA VAL A 32 21.53 -9.00 12.21
C VAL A 32 20.07 -8.91 12.68
N GLY A 33 19.16 -8.53 11.77
CA GLY A 33 17.71 -8.49 12.06
C GLY A 33 17.16 -9.87 12.44
N LEU A 34 17.47 -10.91 11.68
CA LEU A 34 17.07 -12.28 12.00
C LEU A 34 17.73 -12.82 13.28
N PHE A 35 18.94 -12.36 13.59
CA PHE A 35 19.66 -12.81 14.79
C PHE A 35 19.08 -12.21 16.07
N PHE A 36 18.88 -10.88 16.10
CA PHE A 36 18.45 -10.16 17.30
C PHE A 36 16.92 -9.93 17.37
N GLY A 37 16.18 -10.21 16.31
CA GLY A 37 14.73 -10.00 16.26
C GLY A 37 14.35 -8.54 16.52
N GLU A 38 13.31 -8.31 17.33
CA GLU A 38 12.80 -6.97 17.65
C GLU A 38 13.82 -6.06 18.37
N GLY A 39 14.86 -6.64 18.96
CA GLY A 39 15.92 -5.89 19.65
C GLY A 39 16.67 -4.89 18.77
N VAL A 40 16.61 -5.03 17.43
CA VAL A 40 17.22 -4.07 16.48
C VAL A 40 16.29 -2.92 16.07
N GLY A 41 15.08 -2.85 16.59
CA GLY A 41 14.11 -1.78 16.25
C GLY A 41 14.65 -0.36 16.49
N PHE A 42 15.61 -0.19 17.39
CA PHE A 42 16.30 1.10 17.62
C PHE A 42 17.09 1.60 16.40
N LEU A 43 17.34 0.76 15.38
CA LEU A 43 17.98 1.15 14.13
C LEU A 43 17.00 1.83 13.14
N ALA A 44 15.69 1.62 13.29
CA ALA A 44 14.68 2.21 12.40
C ALA A 44 14.82 3.74 12.25
N PRO A 45 15.04 4.56 13.29
CA PRO A 45 15.27 6.00 13.15
C PRO A 45 16.47 6.36 12.27
N ILE A 46 17.53 5.54 12.27
CA ILE A 46 18.71 5.75 11.42
C ILE A 46 18.36 5.50 9.94
N GLY A 47 17.62 4.43 9.69
CA GLY A 47 17.11 4.11 8.36
C GLY A 47 16.19 5.21 7.83
N ASN A 48 15.23 5.65 8.62
CA ASN A 48 14.30 6.72 8.28
C ASN A 48 15.00 8.06 8.05
N ALA A 49 16.03 8.38 8.83
CA ALA A 49 16.86 9.56 8.61
C ALA A 49 17.57 9.52 7.25
N TYR A 50 18.07 8.35 6.83
CA TYR A 50 18.66 8.17 5.50
C TYR A 50 17.62 8.42 4.38
N VAL A 51 16.42 7.88 4.51
CA VAL A 51 15.33 8.13 3.55
C VAL A 51 14.97 9.61 3.50
N ALA A 52 14.84 10.28 4.64
CA ALA A 52 14.56 11.71 4.71
C ALA A 52 15.67 12.56 4.05
N LEU A 53 16.95 12.21 4.23
CA LEU A 53 18.07 12.85 3.53
C LEU A 53 18.00 12.67 2.01
N LEU A 54 17.60 11.50 1.53
CA LEU A 54 17.36 11.30 0.09
C LEU A 54 16.23 12.20 -0.41
N GLN A 55 15.09 12.20 0.28
CA GLN A 55 13.92 13.00 -0.10
C GLN A 55 14.24 14.51 -0.15
N MET A 56 15.07 15.01 0.78
CA MET A 56 15.49 16.42 0.83
C MET A 56 16.15 16.89 -0.48
N THR A 57 16.88 16.01 -1.19
CA THR A 57 17.61 16.38 -2.41
C THR A 57 16.74 16.35 -3.67
N VAL A 58 15.58 15.70 -3.62
CA VAL A 58 14.81 15.37 -4.83
C VAL A 58 14.10 16.57 -5.43
N LEU A 59 13.38 17.38 -4.65
CA LEU A 59 12.68 18.55 -5.19
C LEU A 59 13.62 19.56 -5.84
N PRO A 60 14.75 19.99 -5.19
CA PRO A 60 15.75 20.82 -5.85
C PRO A 60 16.29 20.20 -7.15
N TYR A 61 16.53 18.88 -7.14
CA TYR A 61 16.98 18.17 -8.33
C TYR A 61 15.97 18.24 -9.48
N ILE A 62 14.67 17.97 -9.22
CA ILE A 62 13.61 18.04 -10.24
C ILE A 62 13.55 19.44 -10.87
N VAL A 63 13.47 20.47 -10.03
CA VAL A 63 13.37 21.86 -10.51
C VAL A 63 14.54 22.19 -11.42
N LEU A 64 15.76 21.94 -10.94
CA LEU A 64 16.97 22.30 -11.69
C LEU A 64 17.13 21.43 -12.94
N SER A 65 16.95 20.12 -12.85
CA SER A 65 17.14 19.21 -13.99
C SER A 65 16.21 19.51 -15.15
N ILE A 66 14.94 19.80 -14.86
CA ILE A 66 13.94 20.09 -15.90
C ILE A 66 14.17 21.49 -16.49
N VAL A 67 14.31 22.51 -15.64
CA VAL A 67 14.44 23.91 -16.10
C VAL A 67 15.76 24.11 -16.85
N TYR A 68 16.89 23.61 -16.31
CA TYR A 68 18.18 23.67 -16.97
C TYR A 68 18.20 22.82 -18.24
N GLY A 69 17.76 21.54 -18.16
CA GLY A 69 17.78 20.60 -19.27
C GLY A 69 17.00 21.09 -20.50
N LEU A 70 15.80 21.63 -20.30
CA LEU A 70 14.98 22.20 -21.38
C LEU A 70 15.48 23.60 -21.77
N GLY A 71 15.82 24.45 -20.81
CA GLY A 71 16.19 25.84 -21.03
C GLY A 71 17.41 26.03 -21.93
N ARG A 72 18.39 25.09 -21.91
CA ARG A 72 19.59 25.14 -22.74
C ARG A 72 19.36 24.82 -24.23
N LEU A 73 18.23 24.19 -24.58
CA LEU A 73 17.93 23.80 -25.96
C LEU A 73 17.72 25.02 -26.87
N GLN A 74 18.18 24.93 -28.13
CA GLN A 74 17.94 25.94 -29.15
C GLN A 74 16.57 25.68 -29.84
N PRO A 75 15.75 26.74 -30.10
CA PRO A 75 14.40 26.57 -30.64
C PRO A 75 14.33 25.91 -32.03
N ALA A 76 15.31 26.13 -32.89
CA ALA A 76 15.34 25.63 -34.27
C ALA A 76 15.62 24.12 -34.34
N SER A 77 16.61 23.63 -33.58
CA SER A 77 16.97 22.22 -33.45
C SER A 77 15.93 21.47 -32.61
N ALA A 78 15.38 22.16 -31.60
CA ALA A 78 14.37 21.61 -30.69
C ALA A 78 13.07 21.19 -31.39
N ARG A 79 12.60 21.88 -32.43
CA ARG A 79 11.31 21.58 -33.06
C ARG A 79 11.29 20.24 -33.81
N ARG A 80 12.35 19.90 -34.56
CA ARG A 80 12.46 18.61 -35.25
C ARG A 80 12.80 17.47 -34.29
N LEU A 81 13.75 17.72 -33.39
CA LEU A 81 14.16 16.80 -32.35
C LEU A 81 12.97 16.49 -31.41
N ALA A 82 12.22 17.52 -31.00
CA ALA A 82 11.08 17.40 -30.11
C ALA A 82 9.95 16.55 -30.68
N GLY A 83 9.64 16.64 -31.97
CA GLY A 83 8.55 15.86 -32.55
C GLY A 83 8.82 14.35 -32.54
N VAL A 84 9.98 13.94 -33.09
CA VAL A 84 10.37 12.51 -33.14
C VAL A 84 10.72 12.02 -31.74
N GLY A 85 11.44 12.84 -30.96
CA GLY A 85 11.82 12.51 -29.60
C GLY A 85 10.61 12.31 -28.69
N ALA A 86 9.66 13.24 -28.70
CA ALA A 86 8.45 13.14 -27.91
C ALA A 86 7.63 11.88 -28.29
N LEU A 87 7.46 11.61 -29.58
CA LEU A 87 6.75 10.40 -30.03
C LEU A 87 7.46 9.13 -29.57
N THR A 88 8.77 9.07 -29.69
CA THR A 88 9.57 7.90 -29.23
C THR A 88 9.46 7.69 -27.73
N ILE A 89 9.55 8.77 -26.96
CA ILE A 89 9.41 8.72 -25.50
C ILE A 89 8.00 8.30 -25.08
N LEU A 90 6.96 8.83 -25.73
CA LEU A 90 5.59 8.42 -25.47
C LEU A 90 5.36 6.93 -25.75
N VAL A 91 5.94 6.39 -26.82
CA VAL A 91 5.87 4.94 -27.11
C VAL A 91 6.57 4.13 -26.02
N VAL A 92 7.76 4.55 -25.60
CA VAL A 92 8.53 3.87 -24.57
C VAL A 92 7.82 3.95 -23.20
N TRP A 93 7.25 5.12 -22.86
CA TRP A 93 6.46 5.26 -21.65
C TRP A 93 5.19 4.41 -21.68
N ALA A 94 4.51 4.33 -22.83
CA ALA A 94 3.37 3.44 -23.01
C ALA A 94 3.75 1.97 -22.75
N ILE A 95 4.93 1.53 -23.21
CA ILE A 95 5.45 0.19 -22.94
C ILE A 95 5.73 0.01 -21.42
N GLY A 96 6.39 0.96 -20.77
CA GLY A 96 6.69 0.89 -19.34
C GLY A 96 5.42 0.90 -18.47
N LEU A 97 4.46 1.76 -18.82
CA LEU A 97 3.15 1.79 -18.15
C LEU A 97 2.37 0.50 -18.36
N ALA A 98 2.32 -0.02 -19.60
CA ALA A 98 1.67 -1.30 -19.87
C ALA A 98 2.28 -2.43 -19.03
N ALA A 99 3.60 -2.48 -18.92
CA ALA A 99 4.29 -3.42 -18.05
C ALA A 99 3.87 -3.27 -16.58
N SER A 100 3.83 -2.03 -16.05
CA SER A 100 3.41 -1.74 -14.68
C SER A 100 1.95 -2.12 -14.42
N LEU A 101 1.04 -1.76 -15.34
CA LEU A 101 -0.41 -2.01 -15.23
C LEU A 101 -0.79 -3.49 -15.37
N LEU A 102 0.04 -4.29 -16.03
CA LEU A 102 -0.16 -5.74 -16.17
C LEU A 102 0.36 -6.54 -14.95
N MET A 103 1.24 -5.96 -14.14
CA MET A 103 1.83 -6.64 -12.98
C MET A 103 0.82 -7.26 -12.01
N PRO A 104 -0.31 -6.60 -11.69
CA PRO A 104 -1.32 -7.19 -10.80
C PRO A 104 -1.82 -8.56 -11.25
N LEU A 105 -1.86 -8.82 -12.55
CA LEU A 105 -2.28 -10.12 -13.11
C LEU A 105 -1.29 -11.25 -12.79
N SER A 106 -0.04 -10.94 -12.39
CA SER A 106 0.96 -11.94 -12.00
C SER A 106 0.82 -12.36 -10.54
N TYR A 107 0.11 -11.60 -9.74
CA TYR A 107 -0.01 -11.89 -8.32
C TYR A 107 -0.92 -13.11 -8.12
N PRO A 108 -0.55 -14.02 -7.21
CA PRO A 108 -1.39 -15.16 -6.89
C PRO A 108 -2.73 -14.70 -6.32
N ASP A 109 -3.78 -15.47 -6.56
CA ASP A 109 -5.05 -15.24 -5.90
C ASP A 109 -4.84 -15.58 -4.42
N TRP A 110 -4.88 -14.55 -3.60
CA TRP A 110 -4.75 -14.68 -2.17
C TRP A 110 -6.17 -14.77 -1.60
N GLU A 111 -6.49 -15.87 -0.94
CA GLU A 111 -7.70 -15.91 -0.10
C GLU A 111 -7.47 -14.97 1.08
N SER A 112 -7.71 -13.68 0.86
CA SER A 112 -7.39 -12.60 1.78
C SER A 112 -8.63 -12.10 2.50
N ALA A 113 -9.32 -12.98 3.19
CA ALA A 113 -10.20 -12.48 4.21
C ALA A 113 -9.32 -11.91 5.34
N ARG A 114 -9.38 -10.61 5.53
CA ARG A 114 -8.58 -9.87 6.52
C ARG A 114 -9.48 -9.25 7.56
N PHE A 115 -8.87 -8.96 8.70
CA PHE A 115 -9.48 -8.11 9.69
C PHE A 115 -9.87 -6.75 9.07
N PHE A 116 -10.84 -6.10 9.68
CA PHE A 116 -11.32 -4.79 9.25
C PHE A 116 -10.17 -3.77 9.15
N SER A 117 -10.20 -2.95 8.09
CA SER A 117 -9.32 -1.79 7.93
C SER A 117 -10.14 -0.52 7.82
N ARG A 118 -9.71 0.56 8.48
CA ARG A 118 -10.37 1.88 8.39
C ARG A 118 -10.43 2.40 6.94
N ALA A 119 -9.47 2.02 6.11
CA ALA A 119 -9.46 2.36 4.68
C ALA A 119 -10.68 1.81 3.91
N MET A 120 -11.30 0.72 4.38
CA MET A 120 -12.52 0.15 3.73
C MET A 120 -13.74 1.08 3.82
N VAL A 121 -13.81 1.92 4.85
CA VAL A 121 -15.00 2.75 5.15
C VAL A 121 -14.79 4.24 4.87
N GLU A 122 -13.58 4.66 4.49
CA GLU A 122 -13.33 6.04 4.13
C GLU A 122 -13.84 6.31 2.71
N PRO A 123 -14.67 7.37 2.50
CA PRO A 123 -15.17 7.68 1.16
C PRO A 123 -14.00 8.03 0.23
N PRO A 124 -14.01 7.58 -1.04
CA PRO A 124 -12.96 7.93 -2.00
C PRO A 124 -12.91 9.45 -2.14
N GLN A 125 -11.75 10.06 -1.84
CA GLN A 125 -11.57 11.48 -2.14
C GLN A 125 -11.63 11.64 -3.66
N LYS A 126 -12.46 12.55 -4.13
CA LYS A 126 -12.44 12.97 -5.53
C LYS A 126 -11.11 13.69 -5.73
N LEU A 127 -10.14 13.03 -6.36
CA LEU A 127 -8.90 13.66 -6.77
C LEU A 127 -9.27 14.78 -7.74
N ASP A 128 -9.09 16.03 -7.31
CA ASP A 128 -9.17 17.17 -8.21
C ASP A 128 -7.87 17.21 -9.04
N LEU A 129 -7.92 16.50 -10.18
CA LEU A 129 -6.77 16.40 -11.08
C LEU A 129 -6.32 17.79 -11.54
N LEU A 130 -7.24 18.73 -11.72
CA LEU A 130 -6.90 20.09 -12.15
C LEU A 130 -6.07 20.81 -11.06
N ALA A 131 -6.51 20.75 -9.82
CA ALA A 131 -5.78 21.32 -8.69
C ALA A 131 -4.43 20.61 -8.44
N LEU A 132 -4.37 19.30 -8.72
CA LEU A 132 -3.14 18.50 -8.54
C LEU A 132 -2.06 18.85 -9.59
N TYR A 133 -2.45 19.16 -10.84
CA TYR A 133 -1.50 19.43 -11.93
C TYR A 133 -1.25 20.91 -12.19
N ILE A 134 -2.24 21.79 -11.92
CA ILE A 134 -2.14 23.22 -12.18
C ILE A 134 -2.02 23.97 -10.84
N PRO A 135 -0.80 24.38 -10.45
CA PRO A 135 -0.60 25.03 -9.17
C PRO A 135 -1.16 26.46 -9.20
N ARG A 136 -1.98 26.81 -8.23
CA ARG A 136 -2.36 28.21 -7.98
C ARG A 136 -1.20 29.01 -7.43
N ASN A 137 -0.31 28.35 -6.69
CA ASN A 137 0.89 28.92 -6.09
C ASN A 137 2.02 27.87 -6.08
N ILE A 138 3.05 28.10 -6.91
CA ILE A 138 4.17 27.18 -7.03
C ILE A 138 4.96 27.03 -5.71
N PHE A 139 5.06 28.07 -4.92
CA PHE A 139 5.79 28.03 -3.64
C PHE A 139 5.06 27.15 -2.62
N ALA A 140 3.73 27.21 -2.60
CA ALA A 140 2.93 26.28 -1.80
C ALA A 140 3.14 24.84 -2.27
N SER A 141 3.09 24.59 -3.60
CA SER A 141 3.32 23.25 -4.16
C SER A 141 4.73 22.72 -3.87
N LEU A 142 5.74 23.57 -3.81
CA LEU A 142 7.11 23.18 -3.40
C LEU A 142 7.18 22.84 -1.91
N SER A 143 6.52 23.62 -1.04
CA SER A 143 6.53 23.39 0.42
C SER A 143 5.73 22.14 0.82
N GLU A 144 4.65 21.84 0.08
CA GLU A 144 3.78 20.68 0.27
C GLU A 144 4.27 19.44 -0.51
N ALA A 145 5.40 19.55 -1.24
CA ALA A 145 5.96 18.52 -2.10
C ALA A 145 4.96 17.98 -3.17
N ALA A 146 4.05 18.85 -3.67
CA ALA A 146 3.09 18.52 -4.72
C ALA A 146 3.80 18.35 -6.09
N VAL A 147 4.51 17.23 -6.25
CA VAL A 147 5.40 16.96 -7.39
C VAL A 147 4.74 17.15 -8.75
N PRO A 148 3.49 16.68 -9.02
CA PRO A 148 2.86 16.87 -10.32
C PRO A 148 2.78 18.35 -10.71
N ALA A 149 2.37 19.22 -9.79
CA ALA A 149 2.29 20.66 -10.02
C ALA A 149 3.66 21.30 -10.25
N VAL A 150 4.67 20.89 -9.46
CA VAL A 150 6.07 21.35 -9.61
C VAL A 150 6.63 20.97 -10.98
N VAL A 151 6.44 19.72 -11.42
CA VAL A 151 6.92 19.24 -12.72
C VAL A 151 6.27 20.00 -13.87
N VAL A 152 4.93 20.18 -13.86
CA VAL A 152 4.22 20.93 -14.89
C VAL A 152 4.73 22.37 -14.96
N PHE A 153 4.89 23.04 -13.81
CA PHE A 153 5.48 24.37 -13.77
C PHE A 153 6.89 24.43 -14.34
N CYS A 154 7.78 23.49 -13.95
CA CYS A 154 9.15 23.43 -14.42
C CYS A 154 9.26 23.15 -15.92
N LEU A 155 8.37 22.31 -16.47
CA LEU A 155 8.29 22.07 -17.92
C LEU A 155 7.89 23.33 -18.66
N LEU A 156 6.86 24.05 -18.19
CA LEU A 156 6.41 25.30 -18.79
C LEU A 156 7.50 26.39 -18.69
N LEU A 157 8.16 26.51 -17.53
CA LEU A 157 9.24 27.46 -17.31
C LEU A 157 10.45 27.14 -18.21
N GLY A 158 10.84 25.88 -18.32
CA GLY A 158 11.93 25.43 -19.19
C GLY A 158 11.64 25.73 -20.67
N VAL A 159 10.42 25.46 -21.13
CA VAL A 159 9.97 25.81 -22.50
C VAL A 159 9.95 27.34 -22.72
N ALA A 160 9.51 28.11 -21.74
CA ALA A 160 9.56 29.57 -21.82
C ALA A 160 11.00 30.08 -21.89
N LEU A 161 11.90 29.51 -21.09
CA LEU A 161 13.32 29.87 -21.04
C LEU A 161 14.04 29.62 -22.38
N MET A 162 13.64 28.59 -23.16
CA MET A 162 14.19 28.37 -24.50
C MET A 162 14.11 29.61 -25.40
N ARG A 163 13.05 30.45 -25.24
CA ARG A 163 12.77 31.63 -26.08
C ARG A 163 13.42 32.92 -25.58
N VAL A 164 14.07 32.89 -24.43
CA VAL A 164 14.74 34.07 -23.85
C VAL A 164 16.09 34.26 -24.56
N GLU A 165 16.29 35.43 -25.15
CA GLU A 165 17.52 35.74 -25.91
C GLU A 165 18.76 35.87 -25.03
N LYS A 166 18.63 36.48 -23.83
CA LYS A 166 19.74 36.71 -22.89
C LYS A 166 19.68 35.68 -21.72
N LYS A 167 19.71 34.40 -22.06
CA LYS A 167 19.56 33.32 -21.04
C LYS A 167 20.90 32.73 -20.59
N ASP A 168 21.99 32.99 -21.29
CA ASP A 168 23.26 32.26 -21.12
C ASP A 168 23.81 32.36 -19.70
N THR A 169 23.83 33.56 -19.11
CA THR A 169 24.24 33.76 -17.71
C THR A 169 23.36 33.01 -16.70
N LEU A 170 22.03 32.92 -16.98
CA LEU A 170 21.10 32.16 -16.12
C LEU A 170 21.32 30.66 -16.28
N ILE A 171 21.56 30.19 -17.52
CA ILE A 171 21.84 28.78 -17.80
C ILE A 171 23.13 28.33 -17.10
N GLU A 172 24.23 29.13 -17.15
CA GLU A 172 25.44 28.85 -16.41
C GLU A 172 25.25 28.79 -14.88
N ALA A 173 24.45 29.70 -14.36
CA ALA A 173 24.09 29.70 -12.92
C ALA A 173 23.28 28.46 -12.53
N LEU A 174 22.30 28.06 -13.36
CA LEU A 174 21.48 26.86 -13.15
C LEU A 174 22.34 25.60 -13.26
N GLU A 175 23.29 25.54 -14.16
CA GLU A 175 24.28 24.45 -14.31
C GLU A 175 25.06 24.27 -13.03
N SER A 176 25.69 25.34 -12.55
CA SER A 176 26.47 25.33 -11.31
C SER A 176 25.65 24.87 -10.10
N LEU A 177 24.39 25.34 -10.03
CA LEU A 177 23.48 24.93 -8.94
C LEU A 177 23.06 23.47 -9.08
N PHE A 178 22.80 23.01 -10.31
CA PHE A 178 22.49 21.61 -10.61
C PHE A 178 23.65 20.70 -10.20
N GLU A 179 24.89 21.07 -10.56
CA GLU A 179 26.09 20.34 -10.15
C GLU A 179 26.24 20.29 -8.62
N ALA A 180 25.97 21.39 -7.92
CA ALA A 180 26.01 21.44 -6.46
C ALA A 180 24.98 20.50 -5.83
N VAL A 181 23.76 20.46 -6.35
CA VAL A 181 22.71 19.52 -5.90
C VAL A 181 23.09 18.07 -6.21
N MET A 182 23.70 17.81 -7.38
CA MET A 182 24.22 16.49 -7.72
C MET A 182 25.33 16.03 -6.77
N GLN A 183 26.23 16.93 -6.37
CA GLN A 183 27.26 16.64 -5.36
C GLN A 183 26.64 16.37 -3.98
N LEU A 184 25.64 17.16 -3.57
CA LEU A 184 24.91 16.93 -2.33
C LEU A 184 24.23 15.54 -2.33
N THR A 185 23.53 15.21 -3.41
CA THR A 185 22.93 13.87 -3.59
C THR A 185 24.01 12.78 -3.51
N GLY A 186 25.16 12.98 -4.16
CA GLY A 186 26.30 12.08 -4.09
C GLY A 186 26.88 11.90 -2.67
N MET A 187 26.85 12.95 -1.84
CA MET A 187 27.22 12.84 -0.42
C MET A 187 26.20 12.01 0.36
N VAL A 188 24.92 12.23 0.14
CA VAL A 188 23.85 11.44 0.79
C VAL A 188 23.94 9.96 0.35
N VAL A 189 24.12 9.69 -0.93
CA VAL A 189 24.25 8.32 -1.45
C VAL A 189 25.47 7.58 -0.86
N LYS A 190 26.54 8.25 -0.46
CA LYS A 190 27.66 7.62 0.24
C LYS A 190 27.29 7.08 1.63
N THR A 191 26.22 7.57 2.25
CA THR A 191 25.71 7.05 3.51
C THR A 191 24.78 5.82 3.32
N ALA A 192 24.46 5.45 2.08
CA ALA A 192 23.59 4.34 1.74
C ALA A 192 23.93 3.02 2.44
N PRO A 193 25.20 2.58 2.59
CA PRO A 193 25.50 1.35 3.29
C PRO A 193 25.00 1.35 4.74
N LEU A 194 25.11 2.48 5.45
CA LEU A 194 24.62 2.59 6.83
C LEU A 194 23.09 2.63 6.86
N GLY A 195 22.47 3.44 6.00
CA GLY A 195 21.01 3.56 5.92
C GLY A 195 20.34 2.24 5.54
N ILE A 196 20.85 1.55 4.51
CA ILE A 196 20.32 0.26 4.05
C ILE A 196 20.55 -0.85 5.10
N PHE A 197 21.71 -0.85 5.78
CA PHE A 197 21.93 -1.78 6.90
C PHE A 197 20.87 -1.57 7.98
N ALA A 198 20.63 -0.33 8.40
CA ALA A 198 19.68 0.00 9.44
C ALA A 198 18.23 -0.36 9.06
N LEU A 199 17.81 -0.02 7.84
CA LEU A 199 16.49 -0.40 7.30
C LEU A 199 16.33 -1.92 7.22
N ALA A 200 17.34 -2.61 6.67
CA ALA A 200 17.31 -4.06 6.51
C ALA A 200 17.28 -4.78 7.85
N ALA A 201 18.07 -4.33 8.83
CA ALA A 201 18.07 -4.90 10.16
C ALA A 201 16.74 -4.68 10.87
N ALA A 202 16.22 -3.45 10.85
CA ALA A 202 14.94 -3.13 11.45
C ALA A 202 13.80 -3.94 10.79
N ALA A 203 13.70 -3.94 9.46
CA ALA A 203 12.69 -4.70 8.74
C ALA A 203 12.81 -6.20 8.98
N ALA A 204 14.02 -6.78 8.82
CA ALA A 204 14.25 -8.18 9.07
C ALA A 204 14.02 -8.58 10.55
N GLY A 205 14.17 -7.69 11.52
CA GLY A 205 13.90 -7.90 12.93
C GLY A 205 12.43 -7.73 13.32
N THR A 206 11.64 -6.95 12.61
CA THR A 206 10.27 -6.61 12.99
C THR A 206 9.18 -7.18 12.06
N MET A 207 9.51 -7.46 10.79
CA MET A 207 8.58 -8.02 9.81
C MET A 207 8.20 -9.47 10.11
N ARG A 208 6.97 -9.87 9.85
CA ARG A 208 6.52 -11.25 9.93
C ARG A 208 7.07 -12.07 8.75
N LEU A 209 7.29 -13.38 8.97
CA LEU A 209 7.77 -14.28 7.90
C LEU A 209 6.83 -14.30 6.68
N GLU A 210 5.54 -14.12 6.91
CA GLU A 210 4.50 -14.04 5.88
C GLU A 210 4.68 -12.81 4.98
N GLU A 211 5.08 -11.66 5.54
CA GLU A 211 5.36 -10.43 4.82
C GLU A 211 6.59 -10.57 3.91
N PHE A 212 7.61 -11.32 4.35
CA PHE A 212 8.74 -11.68 3.50
C PHE A 212 8.34 -12.54 2.31
N GLY A 213 7.41 -13.48 2.52
CA GLY A 213 6.84 -14.29 1.45
C GLY A 213 6.14 -13.41 0.40
N ALA A 214 5.38 -12.41 0.85
CA ALA A 214 4.69 -11.48 -0.04
C ALA A 214 5.65 -10.64 -0.88
N ILE A 215 6.73 -10.10 -0.30
CA ILE A 215 7.73 -9.29 -1.02
C ILE A 215 8.36 -10.06 -2.18
N GLN A 216 8.57 -11.36 -2.04
CA GLN A 216 9.13 -12.20 -3.11
C GLN A 216 8.27 -12.16 -4.36
N VAL A 217 6.92 -12.07 -4.22
CA VAL A 217 5.99 -11.95 -5.36
C VAL A 217 6.34 -10.72 -6.21
N TYR A 218 6.53 -9.58 -5.56
CA TYR A 218 6.91 -8.35 -6.24
C TYR A 218 8.31 -8.47 -6.88
N VAL A 219 9.29 -8.93 -6.13
CA VAL A 219 10.69 -9.01 -6.60
C VAL A 219 10.80 -9.88 -7.84
N TRP A 220 10.28 -11.10 -7.81
CA TRP A 220 10.33 -12.00 -8.96
C TRP A 220 9.52 -11.48 -10.15
N GLY A 221 8.35 -10.89 -9.89
CA GLY A 221 7.54 -10.22 -10.90
C GLY A 221 8.31 -9.09 -11.60
N TYR A 222 8.89 -8.20 -10.79
CA TYR A 222 9.70 -7.09 -11.31
C TYR A 222 10.90 -7.58 -12.12
N LEU A 223 11.67 -8.54 -11.60
CA LEU A 223 12.86 -9.09 -12.28
C LEU A 223 12.52 -9.69 -13.63
N ALA A 224 11.46 -10.48 -13.71
CA ALA A 224 11.02 -11.11 -14.96
C ALA A 224 10.57 -10.06 -15.99
N MET A 225 9.77 -9.08 -15.57
CA MET A 225 9.30 -8.02 -16.46
C MET A 225 10.43 -7.09 -16.88
N ALA A 226 11.32 -6.69 -15.96
CA ALA A 226 12.50 -5.89 -16.28
C ALA A 226 13.46 -6.61 -17.23
N ALA A 227 13.65 -7.93 -17.08
CA ALA A 227 14.41 -8.74 -17.99
C ALA A 227 13.76 -8.79 -19.38
N LEU A 228 12.43 -8.98 -19.45
CA LEU A 228 11.69 -8.94 -20.73
C LEU A 228 11.82 -7.58 -21.42
N LEU A 229 11.67 -6.49 -20.68
CA LEU A 229 11.83 -5.11 -21.19
C LEU A 229 13.25 -4.90 -21.71
N SER A 230 14.25 -5.26 -20.91
CA SER A 230 15.67 -5.03 -21.23
C SER A 230 16.17 -5.94 -22.34
N PHE A 231 15.94 -7.24 -22.22
CA PHE A 231 16.53 -8.24 -23.12
C PHE A 231 15.63 -8.68 -24.27
N GLY A 232 14.38 -8.26 -24.28
CA GLY A 232 13.41 -8.57 -25.34
C GLY A 232 12.91 -7.32 -26.06
N ILE A 233 12.09 -6.52 -25.36
CA ILE A 233 11.26 -5.48 -25.97
C ILE A 233 12.07 -4.29 -26.46
N MET A 234 13.00 -3.72 -25.66
CA MET A 234 13.77 -2.55 -26.07
C MET A 234 14.67 -2.82 -27.28
N PRO A 235 15.48 -3.91 -27.32
CA PRO A 235 16.27 -4.23 -28.52
C PRO A 235 15.41 -4.58 -29.73
N MET A 236 14.23 -5.18 -29.53
CA MET A 236 13.28 -5.44 -30.62
C MET A 236 12.70 -4.14 -31.19
N LEU A 237 12.39 -3.15 -30.35
CA LEU A 237 11.96 -1.81 -30.77
C LEU A 237 13.05 -1.15 -31.65
N ILE A 238 14.31 -1.16 -31.17
CA ILE A 238 15.44 -0.65 -31.94
C ILE A 238 15.54 -1.34 -33.29
N SER A 239 15.51 -2.68 -33.31
CA SER A 239 15.60 -3.45 -34.56
C SER A 239 14.49 -3.14 -35.55
N VAL A 240 13.25 -3.01 -35.09
CA VAL A 240 12.09 -2.74 -35.94
C VAL A 240 12.13 -1.35 -36.56
N VAL A 241 12.60 -0.35 -35.82
CA VAL A 241 12.57 1.05 -36.25
C VAL A 241 13.84 1.42 -37.06
N THR A 242 15.02 0.99 -36.60
CA THR A 242 16.31 1.39 -37.19
C THR A 242 16.90 0.34 -38.13
N GLY A 243 16.40 -0.90 -38.05
CA GLY A 243 16.95 -2.06 -38.77
C GLY A 243 18.30 -2.57 -38.21
N ILE A 244 18.78 -2.04 -37.08
CA ILE A 244 20.00 -2.53 -36.41
C ILE A 244 19.67 -3.92 -35.81
N GLY A 245 20.54 -4.89 -36.06
CA GLY A 245 20.32 -6.26 -35.64
C GLY A 245 20.27 -6.42 -34.12
N PHE A 246 19.33 -7.20 -33.62
CA PHE A 246 19.10 -7.44 -32.19
C PHE A 246 20.40 -7.81 -31.42
N LYS A 247 21.19 -8.77 -31.94
CA LYS A 247 22.46 -9.19 -31.32
C LYS A 247 23.48 -8.07 -31.30
N ARG A 248 23.48 -7.20 -32.32
CA ARG A 248 24.45 -6.10 -32.43
C ARG A 248 24.23 -5.05 -31.36
N VAL A 249 22.96 -4.74 -31.04
CA VAL A 249 22.63 -3.84 -29.93
C VAL A 249 23.28 -4.31 -28.63
N PHE A 250 23.12 -5.60 -28.28
CA PHE A 250 23.74 -6.16 -27.07
C PHE A 250 25.26 -6.15 -27.10
N THR A 251 25.86 -6.44 -28.26
CA THR A 251 27.32 -6.50 -28.37
C THR A 251 27.90 -5.11 -28.14
N ALA A 252 27.31 -4.06 -28.72
CA ALA A 252 27.78 -2.69 -28.57
C ALA A 252 27.53 -2.13 -27.16
N THR A 253 26.40 -2.49 -26.51
CA THR A 253 26.02 -1.95 -25.20
C THR A 253 26.51 -2.80 -24.03
N ARG A 254 27.14 -3.96 -24.27
CA ARG A 254 27.48 -4.96 -23.24
C ARG A 254 28.21 -4.37 -22.04
N ASP A 255 29.28 -3.61 -22.29
CA ASP A 255 30.16 -3.08 -21.24
C ASP A 255 29.42 -2.03 -20.40
N ALA A 256 28.59 -1.19 -21.05
CA ALA A 256 27.72 -0.25 -20.36
C ALA A 256 26.68 -0.96 -19.49
N LEU A 257 26.00 -2.01 -20.01
CA LEU A 257 24.97 -2.77 -19.26
C LEU A 257 25.57 -3.49 -18.06
N VAL A 258 26.73 -4.17 -18.24
CA VAL A 258 27.43 -4.86 -17.14
C VAL A 258 27.89 -3.86 -16.09
N THR A 259 28.46 -2.72 -16.50
CA THR A 259 28.90 -1.67 -15.58
C THR A 259 27.71 -1.05 -14.84
N GLY A 260 26.60 -0.77 -15.54
CA GLY A 260 25.39 -0.21 -14.97
C GLY A 260 24.76 -1.16 -13.93
N PHE A 261 24.66 -2.44 -14.26
CA PHE A 261 24.18 -3.46 -13.34
C PHE A 261 25.10 -3.58 -12.10
N ALA A 262 26.40 -3.62 -12.31
CA ALA A 262 27.38 -3.77 -11.22
C ALA A 262 27.41 -2.54 -10.30
N THR A 263 27.34 -1.33 -10.85
CA THR A 263 27.41 -0.08 -10.08
C THR A 263 26.05 0.36 -9.52
N GLY A 264 24.94 -0.05 -10.15
CA GLY A 264 23.60 0.46 -9.86
C GLY A 264 23.46 1.96 -10.19
N SER A 265 24.36 2.53 -10.98
CA SER A 265 24.40 3.96 -11.31
C SER A 265 24.25 4.18 -12.80
N PHE A 266 23.17 4.84 -13.19
CA PHE A 266 22.94 5.20 -14.58
C PHE A 266 23.89 6.29 -15.08
N LEU A 267 24.28 7.23 -14.21
CA LEU A 267 25.18 8.33 -14.55
C LEU A 267 26.56 7.84 -14.99
N VAL A 268 27.07 6.78 -14.35
CA VAL A 268 28.42 6.23 -14.63
C VAL A 268 28.54 5.66 -16.05
N ILE A 269 27.43 5.19 -16.61
CA ILE A 269 27.41 4.51 -17.91
C ILE A 269 27.05 5.43 -19.08
N LEU A 270 26.69 6.69 -18.83
CA LEU A 270 26.30 7.62 -19.90
C LEU A 270 27.35 7.77 -21.01
N PRO A 271 28.67 7.95 -20.71
CA PRO A 271 29.68 8.04 -21.74
C PRO A 271 29.79 6.76 -22.58
N LEU A 272 29.72 5.59 -21.94
CA LEU A 272 29.75 4.29 -22.63
C LEU A 272 28.54 4.08 -23.54
N LEU A 273 27.37 4.58 -23.12
CA LEU A 273 26.14 4.51 -23.94
C LEU A 273 26.20 5.48 -25.11
N SER A 274 26.77 6.69 -24.93
CA SER A 274 27.00 7.64 -26.02
C SER A 274 27.93 7.05 -27.10
N GLU A 275 29.07 6.46 -26.68
CA GLU A 275 30.00 5.78 -27.57
C GLU A 275 29.34 4.61 -28.31
N ALA A 276 28.57 3.75 -27.62
CA ALA A 276 27.87 2.66 -28.26
C ALA A 276 26.81 3.12 -29.28
N CYS A 277 26.10 4.23 -29.00
CA CYS A 277 25.15 4.82 -29.95
C CYS A 277 25.86 5.35 -31.20
N THR A 278 26.99 6.06 -31.01
CA THR A 278 27.83 6.56 -32.11
C THR A 278 28.32 5.43 -33.00
N GLU A 279 28.85 4.35 -32.42
CA GLU A 279 29.29 3.15 -33.17
C GLU A 279 28.15 2.53 -33.99
N LEU A 280 26.98 2.32 -33.36
CA LEU A 280 25.84 1.72 -34.03
C LEU A 280 25.23 2.57 -35.15
N LEU A 281 25.30 3.89 -35.04
CA LEU A 281 24.85 4.83 -36.07
C LEU A 281 25.86 4.89 -37.24
N ALA A 282 27.18 4.96 -36.95
CA ALA A 282 28.24 4.97 -37.96
C ALA A 282 28.22 3.71 -38.85
N GLU A 283 27.92 2.53 -38.28
CA GLU A 283 27.74 1.28 -39.06
C GLU A 283 26.58 1.37 -40.07
N ARG A 284 25.68 2.31 -39.90
CA ARG A 284 24.52 2.54 -40.77
C ARG A 284 24.74 3.74 -41.73
N GLY A 285 25.95 4.30 -41.77
CA GLY A 285 26.29 5.42 -42.62
C GLY A 285 25.76 6.77 -42.08
N VAL A 286 25.51 6.86 -40.79
CA VAL A 286 25.22 8.10 -40.08
C VAL A 286 26.47 8.49 -39.31
N ASP A 287 27.37 9.23 -39.98
CA ASP A 287 28.71 9.53 -39.51
C ASP A 287 29.16 10.99 -39.74
N SER A 288 28.23 11.87 -40.17
CA SER A 288 28.52 13.30 -40.30
C SER A 288 28.73 13.97 -38.93
N GLU A 289 29.56 15.01 -38.85
CA GLU A 289 29.81 15.76 -37.62
C GLU A 289 28.52 16.29 -36.99
N ASP A 290 27.59 16.77 -37.82
CA ASP A 290 26.29 17.28 -37.34
C ASP A 290 25.42 16.18 -36.72
N GLU A 291 25.45 14.97 -37.29
CA GLU A 291 24.68 13.82 -36.77
C GLU A 291 25.29 13.27 -35.47
N MET A 292 26.61 13.25 -35.37
CA MET A 292 27.28 12.84 -34.14
C MET A 292 27.06 13.85 -33.02
N ALA A 293 27.06 15.16 -33.30
CA ALA A 293 26.72 16.19 -32.34
C ALA A 293 25.26 16.04 -31.79
N MET A 294 24.34 15.46 -32.59
CA MET A 294 22.98 15.16 -32.08
C MET A 294 22.98 14.08 -30.99
N VAL A 295 23.88 13.10 -31.04
CA VAL A 295 24.00 12.08 -29.98
C VAL A 295 24.32 12.75 -28.65
N ASP A 296 25.27 13.71 -28.66
CA ASP A 296 25.71 14.46 -27.48
C ASP A 296 24.60 15.34 -26.87
N VAL A 297 23.59 15.69 -27.68
CA VAL A 297 22.41 16.42 -27.20
C VAL A 297 21.30 15.48 -26.71
N VAL A 298 21.04 14.39 -27.46
CA VAL A 298 19.91 13.47 -27.16
C VAL A 298 20.20 12.66 -25.91
N VAL A 299 21.41 12.15 -25.73
CA VAL A 299 21.80 11.30 -24.60
C VAL A 299 21.55 12.02 -23.25
N PRO A 300 22.13 13.22 -22.99
CA PRO A 300 21.86 13.91 -21.73
C PRO A 300 20.39 14.37 -21.57
N THR A 301 19.71 14.69 -22.67
CA THR A 301 18.31 15.09 -22.62
C THR A 301 17.40 13.92 -22.24
N ALA A 302 17.58 12.76 -22.87
CA ALA A 302 16.82 11.56 -22.59
C ALA A 302 17.09 11.00 -21.18
N PHE A 303 18.29 11.19 -20.65
CA PHE A 303 18.65 10.82 -19.28
C PHE A 303 17.74 11.46 -18.21
N ASN A 304 17.32 12.71 -18.42
CA ASN A 304 16.49 13.45 -17.46
C ASN A 304 15.01 13.08 -17.51
N LEU A 305 14.61 12.20 -18.44
CA LEU A 305 13.22 11.77 -18.59
C LEU A 305 12.97 10.45 -17.84
N PRO A 306 11.75 10.24 -17.34
CA PRO A 306 11.40 8.98 -16.69
C PRO A 306 11.75 7.76 -17.53
N SER A 307 12.48 6.82 -16.93
CA SER A 307 12.86 5.59 -17.60
C SER A 307 11.75 4.54 -17.54
N VAL A 308 11.78 3.60 -18.49
CA VAL A 308 10.87 2.43 -18.48
C VAL A 308 11.04 1.59 -17.23
N GLY A 309 12.25 1.50 -16.68
CA GLY A 309 12.52 0.85 -15.41
C GLY A 309 11.86 1.58 -14.25
N MET A 310 11.89 2.93 -14.25
CA MET A 310 11.22 3.74 -13.25
C MET A 310 9.70 3.63 -13.33
N LEU A 311 9.12 3.59 -14.53
CA LEU A 311 7.68 3.38 -14.70
C LEU A 311 7.25 1.96 -14.26
N LEU A 312 8.09 0.95 -14.50
CA LEU A 312 7.85 -0.39 -13.96
C LEU A 312 7.89 -0.40 -12.43
N THR A 313 8.76 0.41 -11.80
CA THR A 313 8.84 0.56 -10.34
C THR A 313 7.50 0.98 -9.72
N MET A 314 6.67 1.75 -10.45
CA MET A 314 5.34 2.14 -9.97
C MET A 314 4.41 0.94 -9.73
N SER A 315 4.71 -0.23 -10.29
CA SER A 315 3.99 -1.47 -9.98
C SER A 315 4.10 -1.89 -8.51
N PHE A 316 5.03 -1.31 -7.73
CA PHE A 316 5.09 -1.51 -6.28
C PHE A 316 3.83 -1.00 -5.56
N VAL A 317 3.20 0.03 -6.09
CA VAL A 317 1.93 0.53 -5.55
C VAL A 317 0.81 -0.49 -5.78
N HIS A 318 0.79 -1.15 -6.95
CA HIS A 318 -0.13 -2.26 -7.21
C HIS A 318 0.15 -3.46 -6.29
N PHE A 319 1.44 -3.74 -6.01
CA PHE A 319 1.81 -4.75 -5.03
C PHE A 319 1.31 -4.39 -3.63
N GLY A 320 1.47 -3.14 -3.21
CA GLY A 320 0.92 -2.66 -1.94
C GLY A 320 -0.61 -2.81 -1.89
N ALA A 321 -1.31 -2.44 -2.96
CA ALA A 321 -2.75 -2.59 -3.09
C ALA A 321 -3.17 -4.07 -2.98
N TRP A 322 -2.45 -4.98 -3.64
CA TRP A 322 -2.66 -6.42 -3.53
C TRP A 322 -2.35 -6.93 -2.12
N MET A 323 -1.25 -6.50 -1.52
CA MET A 323 -0.84 -6.91 -0.17
C MET A 323 -1.87 -6.52 0.89
N PHE A 324 -2.59 -5.40 0.70
CA PHE A 324 -3.62 -4.91 1.62
C PHE A 324 -5.05 -5.19 1.14
N ASP A 325 -5.22 -6.11 0.18
CA ASP A 325 -6.52 -6.51 -0.39
C ASP A 325 -7.40 -5.31 -0.81
N SER A 326 -6.74 -4.30 -1.35
CA SER A 326 -7.38 -3.07 -1.84
C SER A 326 -6.93 -2.82 -3.29
N PRO A 327 -7.17 -3.79 -4.23
CA PRO A 327 -6.71 -3.65 -5.60
C PRO A 327 -7.35 -2.43 -6.26
N LEU A 328 -6.54 -1.74 -7.07
CA LEU A 328 -7.00 -0.59 -7.84
C LEU A 328 -8.07 -1.03 -8.85
N GLU A 329 -9.17 -0.27 -8.92
CA GLU A 329 -10.21 -0.49 -9.91
C GLU A 329 -9.72 -0.09 -11.32
N LEU A 330 -10.27 -0.72 -12.36
CA LEU A 330 -9.96 -0.36 -13.76
C LEU A 330 -10.23 1.12 -14.07
N SER A 331 -11.22 1.72 -13.41
CA SER A 331 -11.55 3.15 -13.50
C SER A 331 -10.42 4.06 -13.01
N GLN A 332 -9.56 3.58 -12.12
CA GLN A 332 -8.43 4.32 -11.52
C GLN A 332 -7.13 4.18 -12.35
N TYR A 333 -7.05 3.20 -13.27
CA TYR A 333 -5.85 2.97 -14.08
C TYR A 333 -5.40 4.17 -14.93
N PRO A 334 -6.29 4.95 -15.58
CA PRO A 334 -5.88 6.15 -16.31
C PRO A 334 -5.26 7.21 -15.38
N VAL A 335 -5.82 7.39 -14.19
CA VAL A 335 -5.31 8.32 -13.17
C VAL A 335 -3.95 7.83 -12.67
N PHE A 336 -3.83 6.54 -12.36
CA PHE A 336 -2.58 5.93 -11.95
C PHE A 336 -1.48 6.11 -13.02
N ALA A 337 -1.78 5.85 -14.29
CA ALA A 337 -0.84 6.02 -15.39
C ALA A 337 -0.37 7.47 -15.52
N GLY A 338 -1.29 8.42 -15.48
CA GLY A 338 -0.96 9.85 -15.55
C GLY A 338 -0.09 10.32 -14.38
N LEU A 339 -0.48 9.96 -13.15
CA LEU A 339 0.30 10.28 -11.95
C LEU A 339 1.68 9.62 -11.97
N SER A 340 1.76 8.35 -12.39
CA SER A 340 3.02 7.62 -12.49
C SER A 340 4.03 8.30 -13.39
N VAL A 341 3.62 8.79 -14.57
CA VAL A 341 4.53 9.50 -15.49
C VAL A 341 5.06 10.78 -14.85
N VAL A 342 4.18 11.56 -14.23
CA VAL A 342 4.56 12.87 -13.71
C VAL A 342 5.39 12.74 -12.42
N THR A 343 5.00 11.86 -11.51
CA THR A 343 5.74 11.65 -10.26
C THR A 343 7.09 10.95 -10.48
N ALA A 344 7.21 10.14 -11.54
CA ALA A 344 8.45 9.46 -11.90
C ALA A 344 9.63 10.41 -12.18
N PHE A 345 9.38 11.69 -12.52
CA PHE A 345 10.43 12.71 -12.58
C PHE A 345 11.13 12.92 -11.23
N GLY A 346 10.43 12.68 -10.13
CA GLY A 346 10.96 12.76 -8.76
C GLY A 346 11.68 11.51 -8.27
N GLY A 347 11.80 10.49 -9.09
CA GLY A 347 12.32 9.20 -8.66
C GLY A 347 11.32 8.45 -7.73
N TRP A 348 11.67 7.23 -7.36
CA TRP A 348 10.79 6.37 -6.54
C TRP A 348 10.53 6.94 -5.13
N THR A 349 11.46 7.70 -4.57
CA THR A 349 11.36 8.30 -3.23
C THR A 349 10.19 9.28 -3.08
N ILE A 350 9.73 9.83 -4.20
CA ILE A 350 8.58 10.72 -4.26
C ILE A 350 7.39 10.05 -4.94
N ALA A 351 7.64 9.33 -6.03
CA ALA A 351 6.57 8.74 -6.81
C ALA A 351 5.77 7.71 -6.02
N ILE A 352 6.44 6.83 -5.28
CA ILE A 352 5.74 5.79 -4.50
C ILE A 352 4.90 6.40 -3.38
N PRO A 353 5.43 7.27 -2.47
CA PRO A 353 4.60 7.90 -1.45
C PRO A 353 3.42 8.69 -2.02
N ALA A 354 3.65 9.47 -3.09
CA ALA A 354 2.59 10.25 -3.73
C ALA A 354 1.46 9.37 -4.32
N LEU A 355 1.82 8.22 -4.88
CA LEU A 355 0.84 7.27 -5.39
C LEU A 355 0.14 6.51 -4.26
N LEU A 356 0.86 6.10 -3.20
CA LEU A 356 0.25 5.47 -2.03
C LEU A 356 -0.79 6.39 -1.40
N ASP A 357 -0.47 7.66 -1.22
CA ASP A 357 -1.40 8.68 -0.70
C ASP A 357 -2.59 8.89 -1.64
N ALA A 358 -2.35 9.07 -2.95
CA ALA A 358 -3.39 9.25 -3.94
C ALA A 358 -4.41 8.09 -3.99
N PHE A 359 -3.95 6.86 -3.77
CA PHE A 359 -4.78 5.66 -3.76
C PHE A 359 -5.09 5.13 -2.35
N ARG A 360 -4.76 5.89 -1.29
CA ARG A 360 -5.06 5.63 0.12
C ARG A 360 -4.55 4.28 0.62
N LEU A 361 -3.38 3.94 0.16
CA LEU A 361 -2.67 2.78 0.65
C LEU A 361 -1.84 3.19 1.88
N PRO A 362 -1.61 2.26 2.83
CA PRO A 362 -0.81 2.55 4.01
C PRO A 362 0.58 3.07 3.65
N ALA A 363 0.99 4.20 4.26
CA ALA A 363 2.29 4.82 3.99
C ALA A 363 3.46 3.91 4.44
N GLU A 364 3.23 3.04 5.41
CA GLU A 364 4.21 2.07 5.94
C GLU A 364 4.74 1.10 4.87
N ILE A 365 3.98 0.86 3.80
CA ILE A 365 4.43 0.06 2.64
C ILE A 365 5.69 0.66 2.03
N PHE A 366 5.82 1.98 2.05
CA PHE A 366 6.97 2.67 1.47
C PHE A 366 8.29 2.25 2.13
N ASP A 367 8.29 1.95 3.42
CA ASP A 367 9.50 1.55 4.17
C ASP A 367 10.10 0.22 3.66
N LEU A 368 9.30 -0.59 2.96
CA LEU A 368 9.75 -1.83 2.34
C LEU A 368 10.47 -1.59 1.00
N TYR A 369 10.13 -0.52 0.28
CA TYR A 369 10.64 -0.30 -1.07
C TYR A 369 12.16 -0.11 -1.12
N PRO A 370 12.81 0.68 -0.24
CA PRO A 370 14.26 0.85 -0.26
C PRO A 370 15.04 -0.46 -0.17
N LEU A 371 14.50 -1.48 0.52
CA LEU A 371 15.10 -2.81 0.62
C LEU A 371 15.02 -3.56 -0.71
N VAL A 372 13.86 -3.46 -1.34
CA VAL A 372 13.59 -4.10 -2.63
C VAL A 372 14.40 -3.43 -3.75
N ASP A 373 14.55 -2.10 -3.70
CA ASP A 373 15.26 -1.30 -4.69
C ASP A 373 16.75 -1.67 -4.81
N VAL A 374 17.35 -2.17 -3.73
CA VAL A 374 18.77 -2.66 -3.79
C VAL A 374 18.94 -3.72 -4.88
N ILE A 375 17.92 -4.54 -5.12
CA ILE A 375 17.91 -5.59 -6.15
C ILE A 375 17.28 -5.06 -7.43
N THR A 376 16.04 -4.57 -7.35
CA THR A 376 15.25 -4.16 -8.52
C THR A 376 15.83 -2.93 -9.21
N GLY A 377 16.44 -2.01 -8.46
CA GLY A 377 17.07 -0.81 -8.98
C GLY A 377 18.19 -1.10 -9.98
N ARG A 378 18.94 -2.21 -9.83
CA ARG A 378 19.97 -2.62 -10.78
C ARG A 378 19.38 -3.01 -12.13
N PHE A 379 18.28 -3.72 -12.13
CA PHE A 379 17.52 -4.07 -13.34
C PHE A 379 16.86 -2.83 -13.95
N SER A 380 16.39 -1.91 -13.10
CA SER A 380 15.89 -0.60 -13.53
C SER A 380 16.93 0.19 -14.31
N VAL A 381 18.19 0.21 -13.85
CA VAL A 381 19.31 0.86 -14.53
C VAL A 381 19.59 0.22 -15.89
N VAL A 382 19.56 -1.12 -16.01
CA VAL A 382 19.71 -1.83 -17.28
C VAL A 382 18.58 -1.48 -18.26
N ALA A 383 17.35 -1.46 -17.79
CA ALA A 383 16.20 -1.07 -18.60
C ALA A 383 16.27 0.40 -19.05
N ALA A 384 16.71 1.30 -18.16
CA ALA A 384 16.94 2.71 -18.46
C ALA A 384 18.04 2.91 -19.51
N ALA A 385 19.14 2.14 -19.41
CA ALA A 385 20.24 2.17 -20.39
C ALA A 385 19.75 1.81 -21.79
N LEU A 386 19.00 0.74 -21.93
CA LEU A 386 18.46 0.31 -23.22
C LEU A 386 17.35 1.23 -23.75
N GLN A 387 16.57 1.86 -22.87
CA GLN A 387 15.69 2.96 -23.27
C GLN A 387 16.47 4.11 -23.86
N LEU A 388 17.54 4.55 -23.20
CA LEU A 388 18.38 5.65 -23.68
C LEU A 388 18.93 5.35 -25.07
N VAL A 389 19.49 4.15 -25.26
CA VAL A 389 19.95 3.67 -26.56
C VAL A 389 18.83 3.67 -27.59
N ALA A 390 17.65 3.15 -27.23
CA ALA A 390 16.49 3.13 -28.13
C ALA A 390 16.08 4.56 -28.55
N VAL A 391 15.93 5.47 -27.59
CA VAL A 391 15.57 6.86 -27.88
C VAL A 391 16.62 7.53 -28.77
N THR A 392 17.90 7.38 -28.44
CA THR A 392 19.00 8.00 -29.20
C THR A 392 19.04 7.47 -30.63
N LEU A 393 19.08 6.14 -30.82
CA LEU A 393 19.17 5.54 -32.14
C LEU A 393 17.93 5.82 -33.02
N ILE A 394 16.75 5.82 -32.42
CA ILE A 394 15.51 6.11 -33.15
C ILE A 394 15.44 7.59 -33.54
N VAL A 395 15.76 8.49 -32.63
CA VAL A 395 15.67 9.94 -32.88
C VAL A 395 16.71 10.40 -33.89
N VAL A 396 17.99 10.06 -33.65
CA VAL A 396 19.07 10.45 -34.58
C VAL A 396 18.92 9.73 -35.92
N GLY A 397 18.63 8.44 -35.91
CA GLY A 397 18.38 7.67 -37.13
C GLY A 397 17.17 8.16 -37.94
N ALA A 398 16.12 8.66 -37.29
CA ALA A 398 14.96 9.24 -37.98
C ALA A 398 15.28 10.59 -38.63
N LEU A 399 16.10 11.40 -37.97
CA LEU A 399 16.55 12.70 -38.51
C LEU A 399 17.56 12.52 -39.66
N ALA A 400 18.38 11.49 -39.61
CA ALA A 400 19.28 11.07 -40.69
C ALA A 400 18.60 10.32 -41.84
N GLY A 401 17.25 10.08 -41.75
CA GLY A 401 16.48 9.41 -42.80
C GLY A 401 16.57 7.88 -42.83
N LEU A 402 17.19 7.25 -41.81
CA LEU A 402 17.30 5.79 -41.70
C LEU A 402 15.94 5.13 -41.38
N SER A 403 15.07 5.80 -40.64
CA SER A 403 13.83 5.18 -40.19
C SER A 403 12.71 5.31 -41.24
N LYS A 404 12.35 4.19 -41.85
CA LYS A 404 11.10 4.04 -42.62
C LYS A 404 10.13 3.22 -41.78
N ILE A 405 9.35 3.89 -40.93
CA ILE A 405 8.33 3.23 -40.09
C ILE A 405 7.27 2.62 -41.01
N LYS A 406 7.29 1.28 -41.11
CA LYS A 406 6.20 0.53 -41.76
C LYS A 406 5.14 0.24 -40.67
N TRP A 407 3.99 0.86 -40.75
CA TRP A 407 2.90 0.72 -39.76
C TRP A 407 2.56 -0.76 -39.48
N SER A 408 2.61 -1.63 -40.50
CA SER A 408 2.38 -3.06 -40.30
C SER A 408 3.43 -3.73 -39.39
N GLN A 409 4.68 -3.30 -39.45
CA GLN A 409 5.75 -3.82 -38.57
C GLN A 409 5.59 -3.28 -37.15
N PHE A 410 5.20 -2.01 -37.02
CA PHE A 410 4.91 -1.39 -35.71
C PHE A 410 3.74 -2.08 -35.01
N PHE A 411 2.62 -2.34 -35.70
CA PHE A 411 1.49 -3.06 -35.08
C PHE A 411 1.85 -4.51 -34.73
N ARG A 412 2.65 -5.20 -35.56
CA ARG A 412 3.17 -6.53 -35.21
C ARG A 412 4.06 -6.49 -33.98
N PHE A 413 4.93 -5.48 -33.88
CA PHE A 413 5.77 -5.25 -32.71
C PHE A 413 4.88 -5.02 -31.46
N ALA A 414 3.89 -4.14 -31.53
CA ALA A 414 3.01 -3.85 -30.41
C ALA A 414 2.22 -5.10 -29.96
N ALA A 415 1.67 -5.86 -30.92
CA ALA A 415 0.95 -7.11 -30.63
C ALA A 415 1.88 -8.16 -29.99
N LEU A 416 3.10 -8.33 -30.51
CA LEU A 416 4.08 -9.27 -29.96
C LEU A 416 4.54 -8.84 -28.56
N THR A 417 4.79 -7.54 -28.35
CA THR A 417 5.14 -6.98 -27.02
C THR A 417 4.06 -7.28 -26.00
N MET A 418 2.80 -7.00 -26.34
CA MET A 418 1.66 -7.28 -25.45
C MET A 418 1.54 -8.79 -25.17
N ALA A 419 1.68 -9.63 -26.20
CA ALA A 419 1.63 -11.09 -26.03
C ALA A 419 2.75 -11.60 -25.11
N LEU A 420 3.99 -11.11 -25.29
CA LEU A 420 5.12 -11.49 -24.45
C LEU A 420 4.92 -11.04 -22.97
N MET A 421 4.42 -9.81 -22.75
CA MET A 421 4.09 -9.32 -21.41
C MET A 421 3.02 -10.21 -20.76
N LEU A 422 1.93 -10.52 -21.47
CA LEU A 422 0.86 -11.38 -20.96
C LEU A 422 1.35 -12.79 -20.65
N VAL A 423 2.17 -13.38 -21.53
CA VAL A 423 2.76 -14.71 -21.29
C VAL A 423 3.66 -14.69 -20.05
N THR A 424 4.46 -13.64 -19.88
CA THR A 424 5.33 -13.48 -18.70
C THR A 424 4.50 -13.37 -17.42
N VAL A 425 3.48 -12.52 -17.42
CA VAL A 425 2.60 -12.32 -16.27
C VAL A 425 1.83 -13.59 -15.91
N MET A 426 1.25 -14.27 -16.89
CA MET A 426 0.53 -15.52 -16.66
C MET A 426 1.46 -16.66 -16.21
N GLY A 427 2.66 -16.74 -16.79
CA GLY A 427 3.68 -17.70 -16.35
C GLY A 427 4.09 -17.48 -14.91
N LEU A 428 4.26 -16.22 -14.50
CA LEU A 428 4.54 -15.83 -13.12
C LEU A 428 3.38 -16.20 -12.18
N LYS A 429 2.12 -15.91 -12.57
CA LYS A 429 0.94 -16.29 -11.78
C LYS A 429 0.93 -17.78 -11.46
N VAL A 430 1.16 -18.63 -12.48
CA VAL A 430 1.20 -20.08 -12.32
C VAL A 430 2.39 -20.50 -11.42
N ALA A 431 3.58 -19.95 -11.67
CA ALA A 431 4.78 -20.29 -10.89
C ALA A 431 4.63 -19.87 -9.42
N MET A 432 4.12 -18.69 -9.14
CA MET A 432 3.93 -18.17 -7.78
C MET A 432 2.78 -18.88 -7.06
N GLY A 433 1.67 -19.17 -7.76
CA GLY A 433 0.56 -19.93 -7.20
C GLY A 433 0.94 -21.35 -6.77
N SER A 434 1.96 -21.96 -7.42
CA SER A 434 2.49 -23.27 -7.02
C SER A 434 3.55 -23.20 -5.91
N ALA A 435 4.26 -22.07 -5.78
CA ALA A 435 5.37 -21.91 -4.83
C ALA A 435 4.92 -21.32 -3.48
N ILE A 436 3.85 -20.54 -3.47
CA ILE A 436 3.32 -19.87 -2.29
C ILE A 436 1.97 -20.49 -1.94
N SER A 437 2.01 -21.68 -1.33
CA SER A 437 0.83 -22.25 -0.70
C SER A 437 0.73 -21.72 0.72
N GLN A 438 -0.12 -20.74 0.96
CA GLN A 438 -0.45 -20.31 2.32
C GLN A 438 -1.75 -20.97 2.76
N GLU A 439 -1.67 -21.70 3.87
CA GLU A 439 -2.85 -22.17 4.58
C GLU A 439 -3.59 -20.92 5.12
N TYR A 440 -4.84 -20.73 4.73
CA TYR A 440 -5.66 -19.63 5.20
C TYR A 440 -5.86 -19.71 6.72
N VAL A 441 -5.36 -18.75 7.46
CA VAL A 441 -5.33 -18.73 8.93
C VAL A 441 -6.32 -17.70 9.52
N GLY A 442 -6.98 -16.87 8.70
CA GLY A 442 -7.73 -15.69 9.15
C GLY A 442 -8.78 -15.97 10.23
N TYR A 443 -9.63 -16.97 10.06
CA TYR A 443 -10.63 -17.33 11.08
C TYR A 443 -9.97 -17.89 12.35
N ARG A 444 -8.96 -18.75 12.20
CA ARG A 444 -8.18 -19.27 13.35
C ARG A 444 -7.55 -18.13 14.14
N ALA A 445 -6.97 -17.15 13.46
CA ALA A 445 -6.37 -15.98 14.10
C ALA A 445 -7.39 -15.16 14.92
N LEU A 446 -8.67 -15.15 14.53
CA LEU A 446 -9.72 -14.50 15.31
C LEU A 446 -10.16 -15.33 16.50
N VAL A 447 -10.44 -16.65 16.30
CA VAL A 447 -11.01 -17.51 17.35
C VAL A 447 -9.96 -18.00 18.36
N GLN A 448 -8.68 -17.94 18.04
CA GLN A 448 -7.60 -18.26 18.98
C GLN A 448 -7.24 -17.09 19.91
N ARG A 449 -7.78 -15.90 19.67
CA ARG A 449 -7.50 -14.74 20.52
C ARG A 449 -8.03 -14.94 21.93
N THR A 450 -7.19 -14.55 22.88
CA THR A 450 -7.52 -14.55 24.32
C THR A 450 -7.87 -13.13 24.78
N PRO A 451 -8.62 -12.97 25.89
CA PRO A 451 -8.89 -11.65 26.45
C PRO A 451 -7.61 -10.89 26.78
N LEU A 452 -7.61 -9.57 26.61
CA LEU A 452 -6.49 -8.71 27.03
C LEU A 452 -6.42 -8.61 28.56
N LEU A 453 -7.57 -8.63 29.23
CA LEU A 453 -7.71 -8.60 30.67
C LEU A 453 -7.93 -10.03 31.20
N GLU A 454 -6.86 -10.71 31.54
CA GLU A 454 -6.90 -12.11 32.01
C GLU A 454 -7.21 -12.25 33.51
N ASP A 455 -6.84 -11.25 34.31
CA ASP A 455 -6.96 -11.27 35.79
C ASP A 455 -8.37 -10.98 36.29
N VAL A 456 -9.34 -10.76 35.40
CA VAL A 456 -10.75 -10.49 35.77
C VAL A 456 -11.45 -11.80 36.04
N ALA A 457 -12.11 -11.90 37.19
CA ALA A 457 -12.97 -13.03 37.47
C ALA A 457 -14.15 -13.07 36.50
N VAL A 458 -14.25 -14.12 35.71
CA VAL A 458 -15.30 -14.30 34.69
C VAL A 458 -16.02 -15.60 34.93
N ARG A 459 -17.35 -15.56 34.83
CA ARG A 459 -18.21 -16.76 34.80
C ARG A 459 -19.29 -16.58 33.77
N GLU A 460 -19.92 -17.66 33.38
CA GLU A 460 -21.07 -17.68 32.52
C GLU A 460 -22.28 -18.23 33.31
N ALA A 461 -23.41 -17.60 33.13
CA ALA A 461 -24.64 -18.03 33.81
C ALA A 461 -25.24 -19.29 33.15
N ASP A 462 -25.57 -20.30 33.94
CA ASP A 462 -26.30 -21.47 33.51
C ASP A 462 -27.79 -21.09 33.27
N GLY A 463 -28.05 -20.45 32.13
CA GLY A 463 -29.38 -19.96 31.77
C GLY A 463 -29.64 -18.52 32.25
N LEU A 464 -30.92 -18.13 32.34
CA LEU A 464 -31.29 -16.80 32.74
C LEU A 464 -31.29 -16.65 34.27
N PRO A 465 -30.47 -15.75 34.85
CA PRO A 465 -30.54 -15.46 36.27
C PRO A 465 -31.94 -15.02 36.71
N PRO A 466 -32.35 -15.34 37.95
CA PRO A 466 -33.66 -14.97 38.45
C PRO A 466 -33.88 -13.44 38.42
N ALA A 467 -35.10 -13.02 38.16
CA ALA A 467 -35.52 -11.64 38.25
C ALA A 467 -35.31 -11.09 39.68
N LEU A 468 -34.99 -9.81 39.79
CA LEU A 468 -34.85 -9.14 41.09
C LEU A 468 -36.19 -9.10 41.84
N SER A 469 -36.16 -9.29 43.14
CA SER A 469 -37.33 -9.10 44.01
C SER A 469 -37.81 -7.62 43.98
N PRO A 470 -39.04 -7.33 44.37
CA PRO A 470 -39.50 -5.93 44.42
C PRO A 470 -38.64 -5.02 45.30
N GLU A 471 -38.12 -5.54 46.40
CA GLU A 471 -37.20 -4.81 47.29
C GLU A 471 -35.85 -4.51 46.62
N GLN A 472 -35.29 -5.49 45.94
CA GLN A 472 -34.07 -5.33 45.17
C GLN A 472 -34.22 -4.34 44.01
N ARG A 473 -35.37 -4.29 43.35
CA ARG A 473 -35.65 -3.30 42.30
C ARG A 473 -35.73 -1.87 42.81
N ALA A 474 -36.12 -1.71 44.10
CA ALA A 474 -36.16 -0.40 44.75
C ALA A 474 -34.76 0.10 45.18
N SER A 475 -33.77 -0.77 45.22
CA SER A 475 -32.39 -0.43 45.54
C SER A 475 -31.62 0.08 44.30
N ASP A 476 -30.59 0.90 44.49
CA ASP A 476 -29.75 1.31 43.36
C ASP A 476 -29.04 0.12 42.72
N ARG A 477 -29.00 0.08 41.39
CA ARG A 477 -28.45 -1.03 40.63
C ARG A 477 -26.92 -1.18 40.85
N LEU A 478 -26.22 -0.09 41.01
CA LEU A 478 -24.76 -0.09 41.24
C LEU A 478 -24.42 -0.73 42.60
N ASP A 479 -25.24 -0.42 43.65
CA ASP A 479 -25.05 -1.01 44.95
C ASP A 479 -25.37 -2.53 44.95
N LEU A 480 -26.38 -2.95 44.19
CA LEU A 480 -26.67 -4.36 44.01
C LEU A 480 -25.55 -5.15 43.33
N ILE A 481 -24.93 -4.53 42.33
CA ILE A 481 -23.78 -5.10 41.61
C ILE A 481 -22.59 -5.27 42.56
N ARG A 482 -22.27 -4.22 43.33
CA ARG A 482 -21.15 -4.23 44.31
C ARG A 482 -21.41 -5.28 45.42
N ASN A 483 -22.58 -5.28 45.96
CA ASN A 483 -22.97 -6.25 47.02
C ASN A 483 -22.95 -7.70 46.52
N ARG A 484 -23.30 -7.92 45.25
CA ARG A 484 -23.28 -9.24 44.63
C ARG A 484 -21.86 -9.67 44.22
N GLY A 485 -20.94 -8.72 44.02
CA GLY A 485 -19.58 -8.94 43.54
C GLY A 485 -19.48 -9.28 42.05
N TRP A 486 -20.55 -9.13 41.30
CA TRP A 486 -20.63 -9.50 39.86
C TRP A 486 -21.51 -8.52 39.10
N ILE A 487 -21.04 -8.05 37.93
CA ILE A 487 -21.86 -7.37 36.93
C ILE A 487 -22.37 -8.39 35.90
N ARG A 488 -23.69 -8.43 35.68
CA ARG A 488 -24.34 -9.32 34.72
C ARG A 488 -24.43 -8.67 33.36
N VAL A 489 -23.65 -9.19 32.40
CA VAL A 489 -23.55 -8.67 31.02
C VAL A 489 -24.33 -9.58 30.09
N GLY A 490 -25.44 -9.08 29.55
CA GLY A 490 -26.22 -9.78 28.53
C GLY A 490 -25.56 -9.67 27.15
N TYR A 491 -25.32 -10.80 26.48
CA TYR A 491 -24.74 -10.83 25.16
C TYR A 491 -25.48 -11.73 24.18
N LEU A 492 -25.33 -11.46 22.89
CA LEU A 492 -25.80 -12.31 21.81
C LEU A 492 -24.61 -13.15 21.31
N GLU A 493 -24.81 -14.47 21.27
CA GLU A 493 -23.78 -15.38 20.75
C GLU A 493 -23.59 -15.19 19.26
N ASN A 494 -22.35 -15.40 18.77
CA ASN A 494 -21.95 -15.27 17.36
C ASN A 494 -22.10 -13.85 16.77
N ARG A 495 -21.95 -12.82 17.58
CA ARG A 495 -21.86 -11.42 17.13
C ARG A 495 -20.40 -11.03 16.92
N LEU A 496 -19.78 -11.67 15.90
CA LEU A 496 -18.42 -11.35 15.47
C LEU A 496 -18.33 -9.88 15.04
N PRO A 497 -17.30 -9.14 15.42
CA PRO A 497 -16.22 -9.40 16.39
C PRO A 497 -16.52 -8.86 17.79
N PHE A 498 -17.78 -8.51 18.11
CA PHE A 498 -18.18 -7.84 19.35
C PHE A 498 -18.30 -8.79 20.54
N ALA A 499 -19.02 -9.92 20.37
CA ALA A 499 -19.19 -10.93 21.40
C ALA A 499 -19.33 -12.32 20.78
N PHE A 500 -18.40 -13.22 21.02
CA PHE A 500 -18.38 -14.58 20.49
C PHE A 500 -17.57 -15.51 21.39
N ARG A 501 -17.63 -16.82 21.14
CA ARG A 501 -16.78 -17.78 21.83
C ARG A 501 -15.52 -18.05 21.03
N ASN A 502 -14.38 -17.99 21.72
CA ASN A 502 -13.12 -18.41 21.13
C ASN A 502 -13.01 -19.95 21.10
N GLU A 503 -11.90 -20.47 20.56
CA GLU A 503 -11.64 -21.91 20.41
C GLU A 503 -11.67 -22.67 21.74
N VAL A 504 -11.30 -22.03 22.86
CA VAL A 504 -11.34 -22.58 24.23
C VAL A 504 -12.72 -22.42 24.90
N GLY A 505 -13.70 -21.84 24.21
CA GLY A 505 -15.07 -21.68 24.72
C GLY A 505 -15.31 -20.45 25.58
N VAL A 506 -14.32 -19.56 25.74
CA VAL A 506 -14.43 -18.32 26.53
C VAL A 506 -15.16 -17.25 25.71
N VAL A 507 -16.04 -16.48 26.35
CA VAL A 507 -16.70 -15.33 25.71
C VAL A 507 -15.70 -14.19 25.54
N VAL A 508 -15.45 -13.81 24.30
CA VAL A 508 -14.44 -12.81 23.88
C VAL A 508 -15.03 -11.84 22.84
N GLY A 509 -14.24 -10.85 22.46
CA GLY A 509 -14.62 -9.82 21.49
C GLY A 509 -14.58 -8.42 22.09
N LEU A 510 -14.80 -7.40 21.27
CA LEU A 510 -14.69 -6.00 21.68
C LEU A 510 -15.57 -5.68 22.90
N ASP A 511 -16.85 -6.03 22.83
CA ASP A 511 -17.80 -5.73 23.90
C ASP A 511 -17.54 -6.57 25.15
N ALA A 512 -17.10 -7.81 24.97
CA ALA A 512 -16.70 -8.66 26.09
C ALA A 512 -15.46 -8.09 26.81
N GLU A 513 -14.54 -7.47 26.07
CA GLU A 513 -13.36 -6.81 26.65
C GLU A 513 -13.73 -5.50 27.36
N LEU A 514 -14.60 -4.69 26.75
CA LEU A 514 -15.13 -3.48 27.39
C LEU A 514 -15.89 -3.82 28.68
N ALA A 515 -16.66 -4.92 28.69
CA ALA A 515 -17.33 -5.40 29.90
C ALA A 515 -16.34 -5.83 31.00
N ARG A 516 -15.23 -6.46 30.65
CA ARG A 516 -14.14 -6.77 31.58
C ARG A 516 -13.50 -5.50 32.15
N GLY A 517 -13.16 -4.53 31.28
CA GLY A 517 -12.61 -3.25 31.74
C GLY A 517 -13.54 -2.52 32.71
N LEU A 518 -14.83 -2.47 32.39
CA LEU A 518 -15.86 -1.89 33.26
C LEU A 518 -15.92 -2.60 34.64
N ALA A 519 -15.81 -3.93 34.64
CA ALA A 519 -15.84 -4.72 35.86
C ALA A 519 -14.59 -4.52 36.73
N VAL A 520 -13.41 -4.37 36.13
CA VAL A 520 -12.16 -4.04 36.83
C VAL A 520 -12.33 -2.74 37.62
N ASP A 521 -12.84 -1.69 36.97
CA ASP A 521 -12.97 -0.37 37.59
C ASP A 521 -14.16 -0.31 38.59
N LEU A 522 -15.09 -1.29 38.54
CA LEU A 522 -16.12 -1.51 39.57
C LEU A 522 -15.63 -2.41 40.72
N GLU A 523 -14.43 -3.00 40.62
CA GLU A 523 -13.91 -4.00 41.56
C GLU A 523 -14.81 -5.23 41.73
N VAL A 524 -15.40 -5.72 40.63
CA VAL A 524 -16.29 -6.87 40.59
C VAL A 524 -15.91 -7.85 39.45
N GLY A 525 -16.44 -9.06 39.48
CA GLY A 525 -16.35 -10.02 38.37
C GLY A 525 -17.40 -9.80 37.29
N VAL A 526 -17.22 -10.39 36.13
CA VAL A 526 -18.18 -10.42 35.02
C VAL A 526 -18.94 -11.73 34.99
N GLU A 527 -20.27 -11.66 35.01
CA GLU A 527 -21.13 -12.81 34.73
C GLU A 527 -21.80 -12.61 33.36
N PHE A 528 -21.30 -13.36 32.34
CA PHE A 528 -21.90 -13.32 31.00
C PHE A 528 -23.22 -14.11 30.97
N VAL A 529 -24.27 -13.47 30.46
CA VAL A 529 -25.62 -14.06 30.36
C VAL A 529 -25.99 -14.12 28.87
N ARG A 530 -26.07 -15.34 28.32
CA ARG A 530 -26.50 -15.55 26.94
C ARG A 530 -27.94 -15.15 26.73
N ARG A 531 -28.27 -14.44 25.66
CA ARG A 531 -29.58 -13.89 25.36
C ARG A 531 -29.99 -14.03 23.92
N GLU A 532 -31.30 -13.99 23.70
CA GLU A 532 -31.87 -13.72 22.38
C GLU A 532 -32.12 -12.23 22.21
N ALA A 533 -32.00 -11.72 20.96
CA ALA A 533 -32.08 -10.29 20.66
C ALA A 533 -33.41 -9.64 21.15
N GLN A 534 -34.51 -10.37 21.09
CA GLN A 534 -35.82 -9.86 21.46
C GLN A 534 -36.05 -9.81 22.97
N ALA A 535 -35.34 -10.62 23.75
CA ALA A 535 -35.53 -10.74 25.20
C ALA A 535 -34.64 -9.76 26.02
N ALA A 536 -33.76 -8.98 25.37
CA ALA A 536 -32.79 -8.11 26.08
C ALA A 536 -33.47 -7.03 26.93
N ALA A 537 -34.50 -6.35 26.43
CA ALA A 537 -35.21 -5.29 27.16
C ALA A 537 -35.93 -5.80 28.38
N ASP A 538 -36.59 -6.97 28.28
CA ASP A 538 -37.29 -7.58 29.41
C ASP A 538 -36.34 -8.05 30.50
N ALA A 539 -35.18 -8.57 30.11
CA ALA A 539 -34.17 -9.01 31.06
C ALA A 539 -33.52 -7.86 31.83
N LEU A 540 -33.27 -6.74 31.16
CA LEU A 540 -32.78 -5.51 31.78
C LEU A 540 -33.81 -4.98 32.78
N ARG A 541 -35.10 -4.92 32.38
CA ARG A 541 -36.21 -4.49 33.23
C ARG A 541 -36.42 -5.39 34.44
N GLN A 542 -36.31 -6.71 34.24
CA GLN A 542 -36.42 -7.69 35.32
C GLN A 542 -35.21 -7.76 36.24
N GLY A 543 -34.08 -7.19 35.79
CA GLY A 543 -32.81 -7.20 36.50
C GLY A 543 -32.08 -8.54 36.48
N SER A 544 -32.48 -9.43 35.58
CA SER A 544 -31.72 -10.66 35.28
C SER A 544 -30.38 -10.33 34.61
N VAL A 545 -30.27 -9.17 33.96
CA VAL A 545 -29.11 -8.59 33.32
C VAL A 545 -28.97 -7.13 33.77
N ASP A 546 -27.76 -6.65 34.04
CA ASP A 546 -27.52 -5.26 34.46
C ASP A 546 -27.23 -4.36 33.25
N ILE A 547 -26.46 -4.87 32.29
CA ILE A 547 -26.07 -4.19 31.06
C ILE A 547 -26.11 -5.18 29.90
N ALA A 548 -26.52 -4.73 28.71
CA ALA A 548 -26.49 -5.55 27.50
C ALA A 548 -25.49 -4.95 26.49
N MET A 549 -24.58 -5.78 25.99
CA MET A 549 -23.50 -5.43 25.05
C MET A 549 -23.34 -6.56 24.03
N SER A 550 -23.29 -6.23 22.75
CA SER A 550 -23.02 -7.14 21.60
C SER A 550 -23.07 -6.39 20.29
N GLY A 551 -22.35 -5.26 20.15
CA GLY A 551 -22.43 -4.40 18.97
C GLY A 551 -23.82 -3.79 18.80
N LEU A 552 -24.45 -3.35 19.91
CA LEU A 552 -25.83 -2.84 19.89
C LEU A 552 -25.86 -1.43 19.26
N VAL A 553 -26.38 -1.34 18.04
CA VAL A 553 -26.63 -0.06 17.38
C VAL A 553 -27.75 0.68 18.10
N MET A 554 -27.53 1.97 18.40
CA MET A 554 -28.53 2.85 18.97
C MET A 554 -29.64 3.11 17.96
N GLU A 555 -30.86 2.71 18.32
CA GLU A 555 -32.06 2.91 17.52
C GLU A 555 -33.17 3.55 18.33
N PRO A 556 -33.90 4.54 17.76
CA PRO A 556 -35.04 5.16 18.44
C PRO A 556 -36.10 4.16 18.91
N ASN A 557 -36.31 3.07 18.18
CA ASN A 557 -37.26 2.03 18.55
C ASN A 557 -36.84 1.28 19.81
N ARG A 558 -35.56 0.97 19.95
CA ARG A 558 -35.01 0.32 21.14
C ARG A 558 -34.93 1.29 22.32
N ALA A 559 -34.61 2.56 22.06
CA ALA A 559 -34.57 3.61 23.08
C ALA A 559 -35.88 3.87 23.77
N ARG A 560 -37.01 3.31 23.29
CA ARG A 560 -38.30 3.31 23.96
C ARG A 560 -38.39 2.30 25.12
N PHE A 561 -37.53 1.30 25.14
CA PHE A 561 -37.57 0.17 26.07
C PHE A 561 -36.29 0.02 26.90
N VAL A 562 -35.17 0.62 26.46
CA VAL A 562 -33.88 0.60 27.14
C VAL A 562 -33.24 1.98 27.12
N ARG A 563 -32.43 2.27 28.11
CA ARG A 563 -31.57 3.43 28.10
C ARG A 563 -30.21 3.04 27.55
N PHE A 564 -29.72 3.75 26.53
CA PHE A 564 -28.38 3.58 26.00
C PHE A 564 -27.37 4.43 26.78
N SER A 565 -26.15 3.91 26.92
CA SER A 565 -25.01 4.69 27.35
C SER A 565 -24.61 5.73 26.28
N VAL A 566 -23.67 6.62 26.59
CA VAL A 566 -22.94 7.33 25.55
C VAL A 566 -22.35 6.34 24.57
N PRO A 567 -22.36 6.63 23.25
CA PRO A 567 -21.79 5.70 22.27
C PRO A 567 -20.27 5.60 22.44
N TYR A 568 -19.75 4.38 22.39
CA TYR A 568 -18.31 4.13 22.50
C TYR A 568 -17.62 4.05 21.14
N MET A 569 -18.36 3.78 20.05
CA MET A 569 -17.86 3.81 18.68
C MET A 569 -19.00 4.01 17.67
N ASP A 570 -18.63 4.31 16.42
CA ASP A 570 -19.52 4.26 15.27
C ASP A 570 -19.15 3.08 14.38
N VAL A 571 -20.16 2.41 13.82
CA VAL A 571 -20.00 1.37 12.79
C VAL A 571 -20.52 1.88 11.46
N THR A 572 -19.94 1.43 10.36
CA THR A 572 -20.33 1.84 9.01
C THR A 572 -21.17 0.75 8.34
N ALA A 573 -22.29 1.12 7.74
CA ALA A 573 -23.11 0.16 7.01
C ALA A 573 -22.38 -0.38 5.77
N ALA A 574 -22.40 -1.70 5.61
CA ALA A 574 -21.73 -2.39 4.51
C ALA A 574 -22.58 -3.58 4.02
N LEU A 575 -22.31 -4.01 2.81
CA LEU A 575 -22.86 -5.22 2.23
C LEU A 575 -21.78 -6.31 2.21
N SER A 576 -22.11 -7.50 2.74
CA SER A 576 -21.31 -8.68 2.49
C SER A 576 -21.84 -9.40 1.27
N VAL A 577 -20.97 -9.67 0.30
CA VAL A 577 -21.31 -10.19 -1.04
C VAL A 577 -20.33 -11.30 -1.43
N PRO A 578 -20.72 -12.24 -2.31
CA PRO A 578 -19.77 -13.15 -2.93
C PRO A 578 -18.63 -12.36 -3.61
N ASP A 579 -17.39 -12.83 -3.45
CA ASP A 579 -16.19 -12.09 -3.88
C ASP A 579 -16.22 -11.70 -5.36
N HIS A 580 -16.68 -12.58 -6.23
CA HIS A 580 -16.78 -12.32 -7.67
C HIS A 580 -17.77 -11.20 -8.04
N LEU A 581 -18.70 -10.81 -7.14
CA LEU A 581 -19.66 -9.73 -7.34
C LEU A 581 -19.23 -8.40 -6.67
N ARG A 582 -18.13 -8.36 -5.93
CA ARG A 582 -17.69 -7.20 -5.14
C ARG A 582 -17.73 -5.88 -5.92
N HIS A 583 -17.22 -5.89 -7.16
CA HIS A 583 -17.16 -4.67 -7.99
C HIS A 583 -18.55 -4.12 -8.35
N GLU A 584 -19.54 -4.98 -8.50
CA GLU A 584 -20.91 -4.57 -8.81
C GLU A 584 -21.63 -3.95 -7.61
N PHE A 585 -21.13 -4.20 -6.40
CA PHE A 585 -21.65 -3.69 -5.14
C PHE A 585 -20.82 -2.54 -4.54
N SER A 586 -19.78 -2.08 -5.22
CA SER A 586 -18.85 -1.07 -4.70
C SER A 586 -19.44 0.35 -4.66
N SER A 587 -20.46 0.66 -5.45
CA SER A 587 -21.08 1.98 -5.52
C SER A 587 -22.60 1.96 -5.47
N LEU A 588 -23.19 3.00 -4.89
CA LEU A 588 -24.65 3.16 -4.84
C LEU A 588 -25.27 3.23 -6.25
N SER A 589 -24.60 3.88 -7.20
CA SER A 589 -25.05 3.99 -8.59
C SER A 589 -25.15 2.63 -9.29
N SER A 590 -24.18 1.76 -9.08
CA SER A 590 -24.22 0.40 -9.62
C SER A 590 -25.38 -0.40 -9.06
N LEU A 591 -25.63 -0.28 -7.74
CA LEU A 591 -26.74 -0.96 -7.09
C LEU A 591 -28.11 -0.48 -7.57
N GLN A 592 -28.25 0.84 -7.81
CA GLN A 592 -29.51 1.44 -8.30
C GLN A 592 -29.82 1.05 -9.75
N SER A 593 -28.84 0.66 -10.54
CA SER A 593 -29.00 0.23 -11.93
C SER A 593 -29.44 -1.24 -12.07
N ARG A 594 -29.44 -2.02 -10.99
CA ARG A 594 -29.89 -3.43 -11.00
C ARG A 594 -31.42 -3.54 -10.98
N GLU A 595 -31.97 -4.31 -11.88
CA GLU A 595 -33.42 -4.53 -11.98
C GLU A 595 -33.97 -5.43 -10.87
N GLN A 596 -33.18 -6.40 -10.41
CA GLN A 596 -33.52 -7.31 -9.33
C GLN A 596 -32.36 -7.35 -8.33
N LEU A 597 -32.64 -6.96 -7.09
CA LEU A 597 -31.66 -6.92 -6.02
C LEU A 597 -32.33 -7.41 -4.73
N ARG A 598 -31.85 -8.55 -4.20
CA ARG A 598 -32.35 -9.14 -2.96
C ARG A 598 -31.30 -8.97 -1.86
N ILE A 599 -31.66 -8.25 -0.79
CA ILE A 599 -30.74 -7.97 0.30
C ILE A 599 -31.29 -8.55 1.60
N GLY A 600 -30.48 -9.42 2.22
CA GLY A 600 -30.73 -9.93 3.56
C GLY A 600 -30.50 -8.83 4.60
N VAL A 601 -31.46 -8.61 5.45
CA VAL A 601 -31.41 -7.65 6.57
C VAL A 601 -31.76 -8.32 7.88
N PHE A 602 -31.00 -7.96 8.92
CA PHE A 602 -31.26 -8.44 10.27
C PHE A 602 -32.25 -7.53 11.00
N PRO A 603 -32.84 -7.93 12.16
CA PRO A 603 -33.88 -7.17 12.82
C PRO A 603 -33.40 -5.79 13.31
N SER A 604 -33.23 -4.87 12.40
CA SER A 604 -32.99 -3.45 12.62
C SER A 604 -33.97 -2.65 11.78
N VAL A 605 -34.87 -1.94 12.44
CA VAL A 605 -35.86 -1.10 11.76
C VAL A 605 -35.19 0.07 11.07
N ARG A 606 -34.12 0.61 11.65
CA ARG A 606 -33.35 1.72 11.05
C ARG A 606 -32.69 1.27 9.76
N TYR A 607 -31.95 0.18 9.78
CA TYR A 607 -31.26 -0.32 8.59
C TYR A 607 -32.24 -0.63 7.47
N ARG A 608 -33.39 -1.21 7.78
CA ARG A 608 -34.45 -1.51 6.80
C ARG A 608 -35.02 -0.26 6.15
N ARG A 609 -35.34 0.76 6.96
CA ARG A 609 -35.91 2.02 6.48
C ARG A 609 -34.91 2.83 5.66
N ASP A 610 -33.68 2.91 6.14
CA ASP A 610 -32.66 3.70 5.49
C ASP A 610 -32.21 3.01 4.19
N LEU A 611 -32.10 1.67 4.17
CA LEU A 611 -31.80 0.91 2.95
C LEU A 611 -32.90 1.08 1.89
N ALA A 612 -34.17 1.01 2.28
CA ALA A 612 -35.29 1.26 1.37
C ALA A 612 -35.31 2.68 0.79
N ARG A 613 -34.67 3.65 1.46
CA ARG A 613 -34.50 5.00 0.95
C ARG A 613 -33.39 5.09 -0.10
N TYR A 614 -32.28 4.38 0.09
CA TYR A 614 -31.16 4.34 -0.86
C TYR A 614 -31.46 3.44 -2.06
N LEU A 615 -32.13 2.31 -1.82
CA LEU A 615 -32.44 1.25 -2.79
C LEU A 615 -33.94 0.90 -2.76
N PRO A 616 -34.80 1.76 -3.30
CA PRO A 616 -36.26 1.58 -3.20
C PRO A 616 -36.77 0.34 -3.95
N ASN A 617 -36.02 -0.13 -4.94
CA ASN A 617 -36.37 -1.31 -5.75
C ASN A 617 -35.82 -2.63 -5.20
N ALA A 618 -35.05 -2.60 -4.12
CA ALA A 618 -34.49 -3.81 -3.53
C ALA A 618 -35.52 -4.59 -2.71
N GLU A 619 -35.60 -5.90 -2.92
CA GLU A 619 -36.36 -6.82 -2.06
C GLU A 619 -35.57 -7.09 -0.77
N LEU A 620 -36.19 -6.79 0.39
CA LEU A 620 -35.55 -6.96 1.69
C LEU A 620 -36.01 -8.27 2.34
N VAL A 621 -35.08 -9.21 2.45
CA VAL A 621 -35.32 -10.52 3.09
C VAL A 621 -34.88 -10.46 4.56
N THR A 622 -35.80 -10.68 5.51
CA THR A 622 -35.47 -10.59 6.94
C THR A 622 -34.92 -11.93 7.46
N GLY A 623 -33.69 -11.89 7.98
CA GLY A 623 -33.02 -13.00 8.66
C GLY A 623 -32.79 -12.72 10.15
N THR A 624 -32.46 -13.75 10.92
CA THR A 624 -32.12 -13.63 12.36
C THR A 624 -30.63 -13.86 12.62
N ASN A 625 -29.90 -14.55 11.68
CA ASN A 625 -28.50 -14.93 11.80
C ASN A 625 -27.82 -14.78 10.43
N PRO A 626 -26.61 -14.23 10.34
CA PRO A 626 -25.84 -14.12 9.09
C PRO A 626 -25.35 -15.47 8.52
N ARG A 627 -25.09 -16.45 9.37
CA ARG A 627 -24.45 -17.73 8.98
C ARG A 627 -25.12 -18.45 7.82
N PRO A 628 -26.46 -18.62 7.75
CA PRO A 628 -27.11 -19.30 6.62
C PRO A 628 -26.84 -18.65 5.26
N PHE A 629 -26.64 -17.33 5.21
CA PHE A 629 -26.23 -16.65 3.97
C PHE A 629 -24.85 -17.09 3.53
N PHE A 630 -23.88 -17.06 4.43
CA PHE A 630 -22.49 -17.44 4.11
C PHE A 630 -22.36 -18.94 3.80
N GLN A 631 -23.31 -19.75 4.21
CA GLN A 631 -23.41 -21.18 3.88
C GLN A 631 -24.16 -21.44 2.56
N GLY A 632 -24.69 -20.38 1.91
CA GLY A 632 -25.44 -20.50 0.65
C GLY A 632 -26.86 -21.06 0.84
N GLU A 633 -27.40 -21.05 2.05
CA GLU A 633 -28.74 -21.58 2.38
C GLU A 633 -29.85 -20.55 2.13
N VAL A 634 -29.52 -19.28 1.98
CA VAL A 634 -30.47 -18.19 1.75
C VAL A 634 -30.21 -17.57 0.39
N ASP A 635 -31.24 -17.50 -0.44
CA ASP A 635 -31.18 -16.95 -1.78
C ASP A 635 -31.33 -15.40 -1.73
N VAL A 636 -30.20 -14.72 -1.48
CA VAL A 636 -30.06 -13.26 -1.54
C VAL A 636 -28.72 -12.89 -2.14
N ASP A 637 -28.65 -11.76 -2.85
CA ASP A 637 -27.42 -11.29 -3.52
C ASP A 637 -26.38 -10.74 -2.53
N ALA A 638 -26.85 -10.16 -1.41
CA ALA A 638 -26.03 -9.54 -0.39
C ALA A 638 -26.73 -9.56 0.96
N ILE A 639 -25.96 -9.39 2.05
CA ILE A 639 -26.51 -9.10 3.37
C ILE A 639 -25.97 -7.77 3.90
N LEU A 640 -26.85 -7.01 4.55
CA LEU A 640 -26.51 -5.76 5.20
C LEU A 640 -26.01 -6.03 6.62
N LEU A 641 -24.78 -5.68 6.87
CA LEU A 641 -24.09 -5.73 8.17
C LEU A 641 -23.39 -4.38 8.42
N SER A 642 -22.69 -4.25 9.53
CA SER A 642 -21.64 -3.25 9.62
C SER A 642 -20.37 -3.75 8.92
N ALA A 643 -19.50 -2.84 8.47
CA ALA A 643 -18.23 -3.19 7.82
C ALA A 643 -17.33 -4.00 8.76
N GLU A 644 -17.35 -3.68 10.06
CA GLU A 644 -16.62 -4.38 11.11
C GLU A 644 -17.14 -5.81 11.30
N GLU A 645 -18.46 -5.98 11.31
CA GLU A 645 -19.09 -7.30 11.42
C GLU A 645 -18.90 -8.12 10.14
N ALA A 646 -19.09 -7.50 8.98
CA ALA A 646 -18.89 -8.13 7.67
C ALA A 646 -17.44 -8.62 7.50
N ALA A 647 -16.45 -7.80 7.86
CA ALA A 647 -15.05 -8.20 7.82
C ALA A 647 -14.75 -9.42 8.70
N ALA A 648 -15.30 -9.47 9.90
CA ALA A 648 -15.12 -10.62 10.78
C ALA A 648 -15.81 -11.90 10.24
N TRP A 649 -16.96 -11.79 9.58
CA TRP A 649 -17.63 -12.93 8.94
C TRP A 649 -16.87 -13.40 7.69
N THR A 650 -16.28 -12.49 6.91
CA THR A 650 -15.45 -12.90 5.76
C THR A 650 -14.21 -13.67 6.21
N LEU A 651 -13.67 -13.42 7.41
CA LEU A 651 -12.63 -14.29 7.99
C LEU A 651 -13.08 -15.75 8.14
N ALA A 652 -14.35 -16.00 8.43
CA ALA A 652 -14.88 -17.37 8.52
C ALA A 652 -15.25 -17.94 7.14
N PHE A 653 -15.54 -17.07 6.17
CA PHE A 653 -16.01 -17.42 4.83
C PHE A 653 -15.26 -16.61 3.77
N PRO A 654 -14.04 -16.99 3.42
CA PRO A 654 -13.16 -16.20 2.54
C PRO A 654 -13.64 -16.04 1.08
N GLY A 655 -14.66 -16.78 0.68
CA GLY A 655 -15.33 -16.59 -0.62
C GLY A 655 -16.27 -15.37 -0.69
N TYR A 656 -16.34 -14.56 0.38
CA TYR A 656 -17.16 -13.36 0.47
C TYR A 656 -16.29 -12.14 0.75
N SER A 657 -16.73 -10.99 0.25
CA SER A 657 -16.07 -9.69 0.42
C SER A 657 -16.99 -8.65 1.05
N VAL A 658 -16.36 -7.61 1.60
CA VAL A 658 -17.07 -6.44 2.14
C VAL A 658 -17.12 -5.35 1.07
N ALA A 659 -18.32 -4.87 0.75
CA ALA A 659 -18.55 -3.70 -0.08
C ALA A 659 -19.19 -2.58 0.74
N VAL A 660 -18.69 -1.35 0.62
CA VAL A 660 -19.17 -0.18 1.38
C VAL A 660 -19.72 0.87 0.40
N PRO A 661 -20.91 0.63 -0.20
CA PRO A 661 -21.53 1.57 -1.12
C PRO A 661 -22.09 2.82 -0.42
N PHE A 662 -22.13 2.83 0.93
CA PHE A 662 -22.71 3.88 1.77
C PHE A 662 -21.70 4.37 2.83
N PRO A 663 -20.55 4.93 2.46
CA PRO A 663 -19.48 5.27 3.41
C PRO A 663 -19.90 6.33 4.46
N GLU A 664 -20.90 7.16 4.15
CA GLU A 664 -21.44 8.17 5.07
C GLU A 664 -22.48 7.61 6.03
N TRP A 665 -22.97 6.39 5.81
CA TRP A 665 -24.00 5.79 6.66
C TRP A 665 -23.40 5.13 7.89
N LYS A 666 -23.21 5.94 8.93
CA LYS A 666 -22.68 5.52 10.22
C LYS A 666 -23.80 5.35 11.24
N ALA A 667 -23.59 4.42 12.16
CA ALA A 667 -24.52 4.14 13.25
C ALA A 667 -23.75 4.03 14.57
N PRO A 668 -24.16 4.78 15.62
CA PRO A 668 -23.51 4.70 16.93
C PRO A 668 -23.83 3.39 17.63
N VAL A 669 -22.82 2.81 18.27
CA VAL A 669 -22.91 1.58 19.08
C VAL A 669 -22.75 1.95 20.55
N ALA A 670 -23.64 1.42 21.38
CA ALA A 670 -23.68 1.72 22.80
C ALA A 670 -24.15 0.51 23.63
N ALA A 671 -23.86 0.53 24.90
CA ALA A 671 -24.40 -0.42 25.86
C ALA A 671 -25.87 -0.06 26.23
N ALA A 672 -26.70 -1.06 26.43
CA ALA A 672 -28.08 -0.85 26.84
C ALA A 672 -28.28 -1.24 28.32
N MET A 673 -29.05 -0.44 29.04
CA MET A 673 -29.38 -0.60 30.45
C MET A 673 -30.88 -0.45 30.68
N ASP A 674 -31.35 -0.72 31.89
CA ASP A 674 -32.73 -0.49 32.27
C ASP A 674 -33.12 0.99 32.11
N MET A 675 -34.41 1.24 31.83
CA MET A 675 -34.94 2.61 31.70
C MET A 675 -34.96 3.37 33.03
N GLN A 676 -35.02 2.67 34.16
CA GLN A 676 -35.10 3.33 35.49
C GLN A 676 -33.79 4.00 35.83
N PRO A 677 -33.80 5.27 36.25
CA PRO A 677 -32.60 5.96 36.67
C PRO A 677 -31.88 5.23 37.81
N SER A 678 -30.55 5.07 37.66
CA SER A 678 -29.70 4.51 38.71
C SER A 678 -28.28 5.09 38.60
N ALA A 679 -27.50 5.01 39.68
CA ALA A 679 -26.09 5.45 39.66
C ALA A 679 -25.24 4.68 38.62
N LEU A 680 -25.65 3.47 38.26
CA LEU A 680 -24.99 2.67 37.22
C LEU A 680 -24.94 3.43 35.90
N HIS A 681 -25.97 4.15 35.49
CA HIS A 681 -25.96 4.92 34.22
C HIS A 681 -24.86 5.99 34.22
N GLY A 682 -24.82 6.78 35.30
CA GLY A 682 -23.79 7.84 35.40
C GLY A 682 -22.36 7.28 35.41
N PHE A 683 -22.17 6.13 36.08
CA PHE A 683 -20.90 5.46 36.13
C PHE A 683 -20.50 4.92 34.74
N VAL A 684 -21.39 4.23 34.05
CA VAL A 684 -21.13 3.65 32.72
C VAL A 684 -20.88 4.74 31.69
N ASP A 685 -21.68 5.84 31.71
CA ASP A 685 -21.48 6.98 30.81
C ASP A 685 -20.11 7.63 31.03
N ALA A 686 -19.74 7.88 32.30
CA ALA A 686 -18.44 8.46 32.65
C ALA A 686 -17.28 7.52 32.25
N TRP A 687 -17.47 6.22 32.49
CA TRP A 687 -16.44 5.21 32.14
C TRP A 687 -16.18 5.18 30.61
N PHE A 688 -17.23 5.12 29.78
CA PHE A 688 -17.04 5.15 28.33
C PHE A 688 -16.43 6.44 27.82
N GLU A 689 -16.80 7.60 28.41
CA GLU A 689 -16.15 8.87 28.04
C GLU A 689 -14.66 8.88 28.37
N LEU A 690 -14.26 8.34 29.53
CA LEU A 690 -12.84 8.19 29.89
C LEU A 690 -12.14 7.19 29.00
N ALA A 691 -12.71 6.01 28.77
CA ALA A 691 -12.13 4.94 27.94
C ALA A 691 -11.93 5.34 26.47
N LYS A 692 -12.78 6.25 25.94
CA LYS A 692 -12.54 6.87 24.62
C LYS A 692 -11.35 7.84 24.64
N ARG A 693 -11.22 8.64 25.71
CA ARG A 693 -10.17 9.67 25.77
C ARG A 693 -8.78 9.14 26.10
N ASP A 694 -8.70 8.08 26.90
CA ASP A 694 -7.43 7.45 27.26
C ASP A 694 -6.94 6.40 26.25
N GLY A 695 -7.70 6.18 25.16
CA GLY A 695 -7.37 5.25 24.09
C GLY A 695 -7.68 3.78 24.42
N THR A 696 -8.38 3.48 25.52
CA THR A 696 -8.77 2.09 25.87
C THR A 696 -9.68 1.49 24.83
N VAL A 697 -10.69 2.23 24.36
CA VAL A 697 -11.59 1.76 23.28
C VAL A 697 -10.80 1.52 21.99
N ASP A 698 -9.91 2.43 21.61
CA ASP A 698 -9.08 2.28 20.39
C ASP A 698 -8.13 1.07 20.49
N ARG A 699 -7.55 0.82 21.66
CA ARG A 699 -6.71 -0.35 21.91
C ARG A 699 -7.48 -1.67 21.74
N TYR A 700 -8.69 -1.76 22.30
CA TYR A 700 -9.53 -2.94 22.19
C TYR A 700 -10.09 -3.09 20.77
N PHE A 701 -10.44 -1.98 20.10
CA PHE A 701 -10.83 -1.95 18.69
C PHE A 701 -9.70 -2.47 17.79
N SER A 702 -8.47 -1.97 17.99
CA SER A 702 -7.30 -2.42 17.24
C SER A 702 -7.06 -3.92 17.40
N TYR A 703 -7.22 -4.44 18.61
CA TYR A 703 -7.03 -5.86 18.89
C TYR A 703 -8.15 -6.74 18.30
N TRP A 704 -9.41 -6.46 18.60
CA TRP A 704 -10.52 -7.35 18.25
C TRP A 704 -11.05 -7.16 16.83
N ILE A 705 -11.00 -5.94 16.32
CA ILE A 705 -11.59 -5.59 15.01
C ILE A 705 -10.52 -5.49 13.94
N MET A 706 -9.39 -4.80 14.20
CA MET A 706 -8.30 -4.67 13.24
C MET A 706 -7.28 -5.82 13.28
N GLY A 707 -7.37 -6.72 14.25
CA GLY A 707 -6.49 -7.87 14.35
C GLY A 707 -5.05 -7.55 14.79
N GLN A 708 -4.81 -6.37 15.36
CA GLN A 708 -3.49 -5.91 15.78
C GLN A 708 -3.21 -6.30 17.23
N ASP A 709 -2.11 -7.00 17.47
CA ASP A 709 -1.72 -7.35 18.84
C ASP A 709 -1.09 -6.14 19.55
N PRO A 710 -1.46 -5.89 20.83
CA PRO A 710 -0.84 -4.83 21.61
C PRO A 710 0.66 -5.14 21.82
N PRO A 711 1.50 -4.12 22.01
CA PRO A 711 2.95 -4.29 22.18
C PRO A 711 3.33 -5.29 23.28
N SER A 712 2.52 -5.37 24.36
CA SER A 712 2.74 -6.28 25.49
C SER A 712 2.44 -7.76 25.18
N ARG A 713 1.71 -8.05 24.09
CA ARG A 713 1.34 -9.41 23.67
C ARG A 713 1.89 -9.78 22.30
N ARG A 714 2.66 -8.91 21.68
CA ARG A 714 3.39 -9.32 20.48
C ARG A 714 4.29 -10.47 20.88
N VAL A 715 3.96 -11.67 20.43
CA VAL A 715 4.87 -12.81 20.53
C VAL A 715 6.20 -12.31 19.96
N PRO A 716 7.29 -12.31 20.74
CA PRO A 716 8.58 -11.90 20.24
C PRO A 716 8.79 -12.63 18.94
N ARG A 717 9.16 -11.92 17.88
CA ARG A 717 9.41 -12.54 16.60
C ARG A 717 10.49 -13.59 16.79
N TRP A 718 10.34 -14.71 16.08
CA TRP A 718 11.37 -15.72 16.00
C TRP A 718 12.72 -15.06 15.67
N SER A 719 13.69 -15.28 16.55
CA SER A 719 15.03 -14.78 16.41
C SER A 719 16.03 -15.89 16.78
N ILE A 720 17.21 -15.84 16.15
CA ILE A 720 18.22 -16.84 16.44
C ILE A 720 18.66 -16.76 17.91
N ILE A 721 18.70 -15.56 18.48
CA ILE A 721 19.16 -15.35 19.84
C ILE A 721 18.19 -15.93 20.89
N SER A 722 16.88 -15.77 20.71
CA SER A 722 15.87 -16.25 21.66
C SER A 722 15.45 -17.69 21.38
N ASP A 723 15.13 -18.03 20.12
CA ASP A 723 14.48 -19.30 19.78
C ASP A 723 15.45 -20.44 19.47
N VAL A 724 16.70 -20.11 19.09
CA VAL A 724 17.74 -21.12 18.80
C VAL A 724 18.76 -21.22 19.91
N LEU A 725 19.21 -20.08 20.44
CA LEU A 725 20.27 -20.03 21.45
C LEU A 725 19.74 -19.93 22.88
N GLY A 726 18.46 -19.57 23.08
CA GLY A 726 17.86 -19.41 24.42
C GLY A 726 18.49 -18.27 25.24
N TRP A 727 19.05 -17.25 24.59
CA TRP A 727 19.75 -16.14 25.24
C TRP A 727 18.88 -14.87 25.39
N GLY A 728 17.61 -14.97 25.10
CA GLY A 728 16.69 -13.82 25.03
C GLY A 728 15.81 -13.59 26.25
N ASP A 729 15.99 -14.28 27.36
CA ASP A 729 15.24 -14.13 28.62
C ASP A 729 15.92 -13.14 29.57
#